data_6fa9345926265ce09ad28a0f7031e9ba
#
_entry.id   6fa9345926265ce09ad28a0f7031e9ba
#
_cell.length_a   1.000
_cell.length_b   1.000
_cell.length_c   1.000
_cell.angle_alpha   90.00
_cell.angle_beta   90.00
_cell.angle_gamma   90.00
#
_symmetry.space_group_name_H-M   'P 1'
#
loop_
_entity.id
_entity.type
_entity.pdbx_description
1 polymer ?
#
loop_
_entity_poly.entity_id
_entity_poly.type
_entity_poly.pdbx_seq_one_letter_code
_entity_poly.pdbx_strand_id
1 'polypeptide(L)'
;HNILALRAESANYVFPTREASYKMEKKQFKAESQRLMELMIGSIYTHREIFLREIVSNASDAIDKLAYRALTDDKVGMDREDFSIVIVPDKDAGTLTVSDNGIGMTQEELENDLGTIAKSGSLQFKKETEADDDAELDIIGQFGVGFYSAFMVADKVQVISRAYGSEDAFCWTSEGVDGYTIEPCHKEKVGTDVIMHLKADEKDGETYHEYLDPNHIATLIRKYSDYIRWPIRMEMEHSRQKPKPEDAGDDYKPEWEQVKEWETINSQVPIWQRQKGSVKPEEYDEFYKSKFNDWKDPVCTIPVAAEGNFEYKALLFVPGQVPMDYYSAEYKKGLQLYSSGVMIMEKCADLLPDHFSFVRGIVDTPDLSLNISREMLQHDRQLRVIANSIEKKIKAELLKLMKDDREKYEGFWKDFGMQFKYSLMNAYGQNRDAIRDLLLFWSSKEGKLTSLKEYVERMPASQEKIYYVCADSVENAAKMPQAERVLKAGYEVLYLTVDEDEIVLQMLENADGKPFVSVSSEDALPVTDAEKAEAAEAEKTHKEMLDFAKETLGDKVSKVRVSTILRSGTVCLTAEGPVSLEMEKYFRKMRSDFPMSAQRVLELNPGSDAFRGLCAAFDAGDKEKAAAYIEVLYDQALILADIPIADPAHYTELVCSLMK
;
A
#
# COMPACT_ATOMS: atom_id res chain seq x y z
N HIS A 1 -30.44 -14.40 43.87
CA HIS A 1 -30.65 -15.71 44.56
C HIS A 1 -30.33 -16.85 43.61
N ASN A 2 -29.43 -17.70 44.06
CA ASN A 2 -29.04 -19.02 43.60
C ASN A 2 -28.12 -19.11 42.38
N ILE A 3 -26.86 -19.04 42.71
CA ILE A 3 -25.73 -19.57 41.95
C ILE A 3 -25.57 -21.03 42.36
N LEU A 4 -25.75 -21.96 41.44
CA LEU A 4 -25.40 -23.35 41.61
C LEU A 4 -23.93 -23.56 41.26
N ALA A 5 -23.16 -23.94 42.27
CA ALA A 5 -21.76 -24.32 42.15
C ALA A 5 -21.64 -25.68 41.47
N LEU A 6 -20.93 -25.74 40.34
CA LEU A 6 -20.39 -26.97 39.80
C LEU A 6 -19.00 -27.21 40.42
N ARG A 7 -18.94 -28.24 41.26
CA ARG A 7 -17.71 -28.78 41.83
C ARG A 7 -16.93 -29.45 40.70
N ALA A 8 -15.72 -28.95 40.44
CA ALA A 8 -14.70 -29.68 39.70
C ALA A 8 -14.12 -30.77 40.61
N GLU A 9 -14.29 -32.03 40.28
CA GLU A 9 -13.52 -33.12 40.83
C GLU A 9 -12.08 -33.02 40.33
N SER A 10 -11.20 -32.62 41.25
CA SER A 10 -9.75 -32.71 41.05
C SER A 10 -9.32 -34.16 41.15
N ALA A 11 -8.99 -34.78 40.02
CA ALA A 11 -8.28 -36.05 40.01
C ALA A 11 -6.88 -35.84 40.62
N ASN A 12 -6.71 -36.32 41.85
CA ASN A 12 -5.42 -36.42 42.51
C ASN A 12 -4.53 -37.42 41.76
N TYR A 13 -3.69 -36.93 40.86
CA TYR A 13 -2.56 -37.70 40.40
C TYR A 13 -1.48 -37.69 41.49
N VAL A 14 -1.40 -38.76 42.26
CA VAL A 14 -0.33 -39.05 43.17
C VAL A 14 0.90 -39.41 42.33
N PHE A 15 1.85 -38.51 42.24
CA PHE A 15 3.17 -38.85 41.72
C PHE A 15 3.90 -39.69 42.75
N PRO A 16 4.42 -40.89 42.42
CA PRO A 16 5.21 -41.65 43.32
C PRO A 16 6.56 -40.94 43.50
N THR A 17 6.82 -40.47 44.73
CA THR A 17 8.15 -40.07 45.18
C THR A 17 9.04 -41.32 45.27
N ARG A 18 9.74 -41.59 44.19
CA ARG A 18 10.95 -42.43 44.19
C ARG A 18 12.01 -41.73 43.37
N GLU A 19 13.07 -41.33 44.03
CA GLU A 19 14.35 -40.97 43.43
C GLU A 19 14.88 -42.15 42.57
N ALA A 20 14.35 -42.23 41.35
CA ALA A 20 15.03 -42.91 40.25
C ALA A 20 15.36 -41.81 39.26
N SER A 21 16.64 -41.44 39.19
CA SER A 21 17.15 -40.56 38.13
C SER A 21 16.96 -41.28 36.79
N TYR A 22 15.76 -41.14 36.21
CA TYR A 22 15.60 -41.45 34.80
C TYR A 22 16.41 -40.42 34.03
N LYS A 23 17.58 -40.77 33.54
CA LYS A 23 18.21 -40.09 32.44
C LYS A 23 17.22 -40.14 31.30
N MET A 24 16.52 -39.03 31.06
CA MET A 24 15.71 -38.84 29.85
C MET A 24 16.70 -38.82 28.68
N GLU A 25 16.81 -39.95 28.01
CA GLU A 25 17.53 -40.08 26.76
C GLU A 25 16.74 -39.30 25.71
N LYS A 26 17.24 -38.13 25.27
CA LYS A 26 16.66 -37.38 24.13
C LYS A 26 16.78 -38.30 22.92
N LYS A 27 15.65 -38.82 22.46
CA LYS A 27 15.53 -39.54 21.17
C LYS A 27 15.48 -38.50 20.05
N GLN A 28 16.30 -38.68 19.04
CA GLN A 28 16.26 -37.87 17.82
C GLN A 28 15.07 -38.33 16.98
N PHE A 29 14.39 -37.36 16.32
CA PHE A 29 13.38 -37.67 15.33
C PHE A 29 14.04 -38.37 14.15
N LYS A 30 13.40 -39.42 13.62
CA LYS A 30 13.76 -40.07 12.37
C LYS A 30 12.96 -39.46 11.26
N ALA A 31 13.58 -39.04 10.16
CA ALA A 31 12.92 -38.49 8.99
C ALA A 31 12.90 -39.50 7.86
N GLU A 32 11.77 -39.63 7.16
CA GLU A 32 11.68 -40.29 5.87
C GLU A 32 12.10 -39.31 4.78
N SER A 33 13.32 -39.46 4.27
CA SER A 33 13.93 -38.50 3.34
C SER A 33 13.13 -38.35 2.04
N GLN A 34 12.56 -39.44 1.51
CA GLN A 34 11.71 -39.40 0.32
C GLN A 34 10.47 -38.52 0.51
N ARG A 35 9.75 -38.69 1.62
CA ARG A 35 8.54 -37.94 1.91
C ARG A 35 8.82 -36.46 2.19
N LEU A 36 9.98 -36.16 2.82
CA LEU A 36 10.41 -34.76 2.98
C LEU A 36 10.70 -34.13 1.63
N MET A 37 11.37 -34.81 0.70
CA MET A 37 11.64 -34.30 -0.63
C MET A 37 10.36 -34.08 -1.44
N GLU A 38 9.40 -35.00 -1.38
CA GLU A 38 8.06 -34.80 -2.00
C GLU A 38 7.34 -33.58 -1.46
N LEU A 39 7.36 -33.37 -0.14
CA LEU A 39 6.78 -32.18 0.50
C LEU A 39 7.51 -30.89 0.10
N MET A 40 8.83 -30.96 -0.05
CA MET A 40 9.65 -29.81 -0.46
C MET A 40 9.38 -29.43 -1.92
N ILE A 41 9.31 -30.41 -2.81
CA ILE A 41 9.03 -30.18 -4.23
C ILE A 41 7.58 -29.68 -4.44
N GLY A 42 6.61 -30.23 -3.68
CA GLY A 42 5.19 -29.99 -3.92
C GLY A 42 4.53 -28.90 -3.06
N SER A 43 5.16 -28.44 -1.98
CA SER A 43 4.46 -27.62 -0.97
C SER A 43 5.24 -26.41 -0.44
N ILE A 44 6.55 -26.33 -0.66
CA ILE A 44 7.37 -25.22 -0.12
C ILE A 44 7.22 -23.96 -0.96
N TYR A 45 7.15 -24.11 -2.28
CA TYR A 45 7.07 -22.99 -3.21
C TYR A 45 5.68 -22.90 -3.84
N THR A 46 5.09 -21.71 -3.84
CA THR A 46 3.77 -21.45 -4.42
C THR A 46 3.85 -21.34 -5.94
N HIS A 47 4.96 -20.82 -6.48
CA HIS A 47 5.20 -20.59 -7.89
C HIS A 47 6.38 -21.41 -8.40
N ARG A 48 6.18 -22.19 -9.46
CA ARG A 48 7.23 -23.05 -10.03
C ARG A 48 8.41 -22.26 -10.60
N GLU A 49 8.16 -21.11 -11.19
CA GLU A 49 9.17 -20.23 -11.80
C GLU A 49 10.29 -19.80 -10.83
N ILE A 50 10.08 -19.98 -9.52
CA ILE A 50 11.06 -19.70 -8.47
C ILE A 50 12.28 -20.61 -8.53
N PHE A 51 12.18 -21.80 -9.16
CA PHE A 51 13.34 -22.66 -9.34
C PHE A 51 14.52 -21.93 -9.95
N LEU A 52 14.28 -21.08 -10.96
CA LEU A 52 15.34 -20.34 -11.64
C LEU A 52 16.03 -19.35 -10.70
N ARG A 53 15.25 -18.65 -9.87
CA ARG A 53 15.78 -17.76 -8.83
C ARG A 53 16.71 -18.52 -7.88
N GLU A 54 16.31 -19.68 -7.39
CA GLU A 54 17.08 -20.46 -6.44
C GLU A 54 18.39 -21.02 -7.05
N ILE A 55 18.32 -21.55 -8.27
CA ILE A 55 19.51 -22.07 -8.95
C ILE A 55 20.51 -20.94 -9.28
N VAL A 56 20.04 -19.79 -9.74
CA VAL A 56 20.88 -18.63 -10.01
C VAL A 56 21.47 -18.04 -8.73
N SER A 57 20.72 -18.06 -7.62
CA SER A 57 21.22 -17.64 -6.30
C SER A 57 22.36 -18.54 -5.81
N ASN A 58 22.23 -19.86 -6.00
CA ASN A 58 23.30 -20.80 -5.65
C ASN A 58 24.55 -20.60 -6.52
N ALA A 59 24.37 -20.32 -7.79
CA ALA A 59 25.47 -19.96 -8.71
C ALA A 59 26.19 -18.67 -8.27
N SER A 60 25.42 -17.65 -7.86
CA SER A 60 25.98 -16.41 -7.31
C SER A 60 26.80 -16.67 -6.04
N ASP A 61 26.25 -17.44 -5.09
CA ASP A 61 26.97 -17.79 -3.86
C ASP A 61 28.28 -18.56 -4.12
N ALA A 62 28.28 -19.45 -5.14
CA ALA A 62 29.50 -20.17 -5.52
C ALA A 62 30.57 -19.23 -6.07
N ILE A 63 30.19 -18.21 -6.85
CA ILE A 63 31.10 -17.18 -7.32
C ILE A 63 31.58 -16.30 -6.17
N ASP A 64 30.68 -15.88 -5.25
CA ASP A 64 31.07 -15.07 -4.09
C ASP A 64 32.14 -15.73 -3.24
N LYS A 65 32.04 -17.05 -3.04
CA LYS A 65 33.06 -17.84 -2.31
C LYS A 65 34.41 -17.81 -3.01
N LEU A 66 34.45 -17.98 -4.34
CA LEU A 66 35.69 -17.95 -5.10
C LEU A 66 36.28 -16.54 -5.22
N ALA A 67 35.44 -15.55 -5.44
CA ALA A 67 35.82 -14.14 -5.49
C ALA A 67 36.40 -13.67 -4.13
N TYR A 68 35.80 -14.11 -3.01
CA TYR A 68 36.36 -13.86 -1.70
C TYR A 68 37.74 -14.51 -1.53
N ARG A 69 37.90 -15.77 -1.96
CA ARG A 69 39.16 -16.45 -1.91
C ARG A 69 40.23 -15.77 -2.79
N ALA A 70 39.84 -15.17 -3.93
CA ALA A 70 40.75 -14.41 -4.80
C ALA A 70 41.34 -13.16 -4.13
N LEU A 71 40.75 -12.66 -3.04
CA LEU A 71 41.32 -11.54 -2.28
C LEU A 71 42.60 -11.90 -1.54
N THR A 72 42.79 -13.19 -1.25
CA THR A 72 43.93 -13.70 -0.45
C THR A 72 44.78 -14.76 -1.19
N ASP A 73 44.32 -15.26 -2.31
CA ASP A 73 44.98 -16.33 -3.10
C ASP A 73 45.12 -15.92 -4.57
N ASP A 74 46.31 -15.40 -4.91
CA ASP A 74 46.65 -14.97 -6.29
C ASP A 74 46.55 -16.11 -7.33
N LYS A 75 46.52 -17.39 -6.87
CA LYS A 75 46.40 -18.54 -7.79
C LYS A 75 45.01 -18.67 -8.41
N VAL A 76 44.00 -18.00 -7.87
CA VAL A 76 42.66 -17.93 -8.50
C VAL A 76 42.78 -17.33 -9.89
N GLY A 77 43.62 -16.30 -10.07
CA GLY A 77 43.98 -15.73 -11.36
C GLY A 77 42.78 -15.19 -12.17
N MET A 78 41.73 -14.82 -11.48
CA MET A 78 40.49 -14.24 -12.08
C MET A 78 40.21 -12.87 -11.48
N ASP A 79 39.92 -11.93 -12.36
CA ASP A 79 39.43 -10.62 -12.01
C ASP A 79 37.90 -10.63 -11.90
N ARG A 80 37.32 -9.59 -11.29
CA ARG A 80 35.88 -9.48 -11.10
C ARG A 80 35.07 -9.61 -12.41
N GLU A 81 35.64 -9.18 -13.52
CA GLU A 81 35.02 -9.19 -14.84
C GLU A 81 34.97 -10.59 -15.48
N ASP A 82 35.80 -11.52 -14.99
CA ASP A 82 35.86 -12.89 -15.47
C ASP A 82 34.75 -13.77 -14.89
N PHE A 83 34.15 -13.37 -13.76
CA PHE A 83 33.07 -14.11 -13.14
C PHE A 83 31.77 -13.91 -13.88
N SER A 84 31.03 -14.99 -14.12
CA SER A 84 29.73 -14.94 -14.76
C SER A 84 28.89 -16.19 -14.51
N ILE A 85 27.58 -16.00 -14.58
CA ILE A 85 26.58 -17.07 -14.66
C ILE A 85 26.14 -17.16 -16.10
N VAL A 86 26.08 -18.37 -16.66
CA VAL A 86 25.70 -18.62 -18.05
C VAL A 86 24.46 -19.49 -18.08
N ILE A 87 23.44 -19.08 -18.83
CA ILE A 87 22.20 -19.85 -18.99
C ILE A 87 22.11 -20.33 -20.44
N VAL A 88 21.90 -21.63 -20.63
CA VAL A 88 21.80 -22.24 -21.96
C VAL A 88 20.53 -23.09 -22.02
N PRO A 89 19.46 -22.60 -22.67
CA PRO A 89 18.32 -23.43 -23.02
C PRO A 89 18.64 -24.23 -24.29
N ASP A 90 18.36 -25.54 -24.27
CA ASP A 90 18.49 -26.42 -25.43
C ASP A 90 17.11 -27.07 -25.73
N LYS A 91 16.46 -26.59 -26.78
CA LYS A 91 15.12 -27.06 -27.19
C LYS A 91 15.16 -28.48 -27.74
N ASP A 92 16.26 -28.89 -28.39
CA ASP A 92 16.39 -30.20 -29.01
C ASP A 92 16.62 -31.28 -27.96
N ALA A 93 17.46 -30.97 -26.96
CA ALA A 93 17.71 -31.86 -25.83
C ALA A 93 16.64 -31.76 -24.72
N GLY A 94 15.78 -30.75 -24.75
CA GLY A 94 14.79 -30.50 -23.68
C GLY A 94 15.46 -30.11 -22.34
N THR A 95 16.62 -29.45 -22.36
CA THR A 95 17.40 -29.14 -21.17
C THR A 95 17.60 -27.66 -20.97
N LEU A 96 17.56 -27.25 -19.70
CA LEU A 96 17.99 -25.92 -19.27
C LEU A 96 19.24 -26.07 -18.42
N THR A 97 20.34 -25.45 -18.83
CA THR A 97 21.61 -25.48 -18.11
C THR A 97 21.90 -24.12 -17.49
N VAL A 98 22.25 -24.10 -16.20
CA VAL A 98 22.78 -22.94 -15.49
C VAL A 98 24.20 -23.27 -15.04
N SER A 99 25.17 -22.51 -15.54
CA SER A 99 26.60 -22.69 -15.27
C SER A 99 27.17 -21.50 -14.52
N ASP A 100 28.00 -21.77 -13.54
CA ASP A 100 28.84 -20.77 -12.85
C ASP A 100 30.31 -21.12 -12.99
N ASN A 101 31.16 -20.12 -12.88
CA ASN A 101 32.62 -20.29 -12.74
C ASN A 101 33.07 -19.94 -11.31
N GLY A 102 32.27 -20.32 -10.34
CA GLY A 102 32.54 -20.18 -8.91
C GLY A 102 33.47 -21.23 -8.36
N ILE A 103 33.43 -21.44 -7.04
CA ILE A 103 34.39 -22.31 -6.29
C ILE A 103 34.29 -23.78 -6.70
N GLY A 104 33.17 -24.24 -7.24
CA GLY A 104 32.90 -25.65 -7.55
C GLY A 104 32.76 -26.50 -6.27
N MET A 105 32.60 -27.82 -6.46
CA MET A 105 32.43 -28.79 -5.39
C MET A 105 33.27 -30.04 -5.63
N THR A 106 33.86 -30.58 -4.58
CA THR A 106 34.48 -31.89 -4.54
C THR A 106 33.44 -33.00 -4.47
N GLN A 107 33.83 -34.27 -4.63
CA GLN A 107 32.90 -35.41 -4.45
C GLN A 107 32.25 -35.39 -3.08
N GLU A 108 33.02 -35.13 -2.02
CA GLU A 108 32.52 -35.09 -0.64
C GLU A 108 31.50 -33.92 -0.43
N GLU A 109 31.77 -32.77 -1.03
CA GLU A 109 30.84 -31.61 -1.00
C GLU A 109 29.56 -31.88 -1.79
N LEU A 110 29.64 -32.53 -2.96
CA LEU A 110 28.46 -32.97 -3.71
C LEU A 110 27.59 -33.95 -2.88
N GLU A 111 28.21 -34.89 -2.20
CA GLU A 111 27.50 -35.82 -1.31
C GLU A 111 26.89 -35.14 -0.10
N ASN A 112 27.64 -34.21 0.51
CA ASN A 112 27.22 -33.52 1.73
C ASN A 112 26.18 -32.42 1.47
N ASP A 113 26.35 -31.61 0.42
CA ASP A 113 25.55 -30.41 0.18
C ASP A 113 24.33 -30.66 -0.73
N LEU A 114 24.43 -31.63 -1.65
CA LEU A 114 23.29 -32.03 -2.51
C LEU A 114 22.65 -33.36 -2.05
N GLY A 115 23.38 -34.20 -1.31
CA GLY A 115 22.87 -35.46 -0.78
C GLY A 115 22.20 -35.32 0.60
N THR A 116 22.38 -34.20 1.29
CA THR A 116 21.78 -33.95 2.62
C THR A 116 20.80 -32.80 2.57
N ILE A 117 19.52 -33.11 2.75
CA ILE A 117 18.41 -32.12 2.73
C ILE A 117 18.59 -31.11 3.89
N ALA A 118 18.39 -29.83 3.62
CA ALA A 118 18.47 -28.72 4.57
C ALA A 118 19.91 -28.50 5.14
N LYS A 119 20.94 -28.91 4.41
CA LYS A 119 22.33 -28.53 4.70
C LYS A 119 22.78 -27.47 3.69
N SER A 120 23.25 -26.32 4.20
CA SER A 120 23.76 -25.24 3.36
C SER A 120 25.25 -25.07 3.53
N GLY A 121 26.03 -25.44 2.50
CA GLY A 121 27.47 -25.20 2.42
C GLY A 121 27.79 -23.69 2.39
N SER A 122 26.89 -22.86 1.89
CA SER A 122 27.06 -21.41 1.88
C SER A 122 26.93 -20.81 3.27
N LEU A 123 25.98 -21.28 4.09
CA LEU A 123 25.85 -20.86 5.49
C LEU A 123 27.05 -21.31 6.35
N GLN A 124 27.58 -22.51 6.08
CA GLN A 124 28.77 -23.00 6.78
C GLN A 124 30.00 -22.14 6.43
N PHE A 125 30.18 -21.82 5.16
CA PHE A 125 31.26 -20.94 4.70
C PHE A 125 31.17 -19.55 5.34
N LYS A 126 29.96 -18.95 5.40
CA LYS A 126 29.74 -17.68 6.08
C LYS A 126 30.16 -17.71 7.54
N LYS A 127 29.78 -18.74 8.29
CA LYS A 127 30.16 -18.91 9.71
C LYS A 127 31.64 -19.08 9.94
N GLU A 128 32.34 -19.74 9.01
CA GLU A 128 33.81 -19.94 9.08
C GLU A 128 34.54 -18.63 8.77
N THR A 129 33.99 -17.77 7.93
CA THR A 129 34.58 -16.51 7.48
C THR A 129 34.23 -15.32 8.39
N GLU A 130 33.06 -15.31 9.07
CA GLU A 130 32.70 -14.30 10.09
C GLU A 130 33.61 -14.34 11.33
N ALA A 131 34.46 -15.34 11.45
CA ALA A 131 35.51 -15.37 12.46
C ALA A 131 36.69 -14.41 12.16
N ASP A 132 36.79 -13.89 10.94
CA ASP A 132 37.72 -12.85 10.51
C ASP A 132 36.93 -11.52 10.32
N ASP A 133 37.09 -10.60 11.23
CA ASP A 133 36.29 -9.39 11.56
C ASP A 133 36.01 -8.38 10.40
N ASP A 134 36.40 -8.62 9.15
CA ASP A 134 36.35 -7.62 8.08
C ASP A 134 35.64 -8.06 6.78
N ALA A 135 34.96 -9.21 6.72
CA ALA A 135 34.38 -9.71 5.49
C ALA A 135 32.86 -9.75 5.48
N GLU A 136 32.23 -8.74 4.90
CA GLU A 136 30.81 -8.78 4.51
C GLU A 136 30.60 -9.73 3.31
N LEU A 137 30.39 -11.02 3.60
CA LEU A 137 29.91 -12.00 2.62
C LEU A 137 28.38 -12.00 2.61
N ASP A 138 27.83 -11.48 1.53
CA ASP A 138 26.38 -11.38 1.33
C ASP A 138 25.86 -12.67 0.65
N ILE A 139 25.75 -13.75 1.44
CA ILE A 139 25.32 -15.07 0.98
C ILE A 139 23.81 -15.14 0.92
N ILE A 140 23.27 -15.54 -0.25
CA ILE A 140 21.84 -15.64 -0.54
C ILE A 140 21.28 -16.98 -0.02
N GLY A 141 21.93 -18.11 -0.29
CA GLY A 141 21.45 -19.49 -0.03
C GLY A 141 21.68 -19.96 1.40
N GLN A 142 20.77 -19.67 2.33
CA GLN A 142 20.95 -19.99 3.76
C GLN A 142 20.28 -21.31 4.21
N PHE A 143 19.29 -21.83 3.49
CA PHE A 143 18.42 -22.92 3.97
C PHE A 143 18.79 -24.31 3.47
N GLY A 144 19.63 -24.44 2.42
CA GLY A 144 20.03 -25.73 1.85
C GLY A 144 18.89 -26.52 1.20
N VAL A 145 17.83 -25.84 0.75
CA VAL A 145 16.66 -26.46 0.11
C VAL A 145 16.39 -25.92 -1.28
N GLY A 146 16.93 -24.74 -1.63
CA GLY A 146 16.68 -24.07 -2.89
C GLY A 146 17.02 -24.90 -4.12
N PHE A 147 18.09 -25.69 -4.06
CA PHE A 147 18.52 -26.58 -5.14
C PHE A 147 17.41 -27.58 -5.57
N TYR A 148 16.67 -28.12 -4.61
CA TYR A 148 15.63 -29.13 -4.93
C TYR A 148 14.42 -28.55 -5.66
N SER A 149 14.29 -27.23 -5.73
CA SER A 149 13.26 -26.56 -6.55
C SER A 149 13.41 -26.89 -8.04
N ALA A 150 14.60 -27.29 -8.50
CA ALA A 150 14.83 -27.79 -9.85
C ALA A 150 13.89 -28.94 -10.23
N PHE A 151 13.55 -29.82 -9.29
CA PHE A 151 12.63 -30.95 -9.52
C PHE A 151 11.15 -30.54 -9.64
N MET A 152 10.82 -29.28 -9.41
CA MET A 152 9.47 -28.76 -9.75
C MET A 152 9.24 -28.75 -11.25
N VAL A 153 10.30 -28.51 -12.05
CA VAL A 153 10.26 -28.36 -13.50
C VAL A 153 11.01 -29.46 -14.27
N ALA A 154 11.92 -30.19 -13.60
CA ALA A 154 12.74 -31.25 -14.21
C ALA A 154 12.39 -32.61 -13.62
N ASP A 155 12.43 -33.66 -14.45
CA ASP A 155 12.35 -35.05 -14.05
C ASP A 155 13.71 -35.68 -13.78
N LYS A 156 14.78 -35.03 -14.28
CA LYS A 156 16.17 -35.41 -14.02
C LYS A 156 17.04 -34.17 -13.91
N VAL A 157 17.91 -34.15 -12.90
CA VAL A 157 18.90 -33.07 -12.69
C VAL A 157 20.29 -33.69 -12.63
N GLN A 158 21.24 -33.12 -13.39
CA GLN A 158 22.64 -33.45 -13.37
C GLN A 158 23.47 -32.24 -12.91
N VAL A 159 24.40 -32.44 -12.01
CA VAL A 159 25.32 -31.41 -11.52
C VAL A 159 26.75 -31.85 -11.83
N ILE A 160 27.40 -31.15 -12.76
CA ILE A 160 28.78 -31.40 -13.12
C ILE A 160 29.64 -30.34 -12.45
N SER A 161 30.53 -30.73 -11.54
CA SER A 161 31.31 -29.77 -10.77
C SER A 161 32.77 -30.15 -10.70
N ARG A 162 33.62 -29.11 -10.78
CA ARG A 162 35.06 -29.20 -10.51
C ARG A 162 35.43 -28.14 -9.49
N ALA A 163 35.95 -28.59 -8.32
CA ALA A 163 36.33 -27.71 -7.24
C ALA A 163 37.63 -26.94 -7.55
N TYR A 164 37.71 -25.71 -7.05
CA TYR A 164 38.95 -24.94 -7.08
C TYR A 164 40.09 -25.70 -6.39
N GLY A 165 41.23 -25.81 -7.05
CA GLY A 165 42.41 -26.56 -6.56
C GLY A 165 42.35 -28.06 -6.83
N SER A 166 41.31 -28.58 -7.48
CA SER A 166 41.19 -29.98 -7.90
C SER A 166 41.37 -30.14 -9.41
N GLU A 167 41.99 -31.25 -9.83
CA GLU A 167 42.00 -31.67 -11.22
C GLU A 167 40.83 -32.59 -11.56
N ASP A 168 40.20 -33.19 -10.55
CA ASP A 168 39.10 -34.12 -10.69
C ASP A 168 37.76 -33.37 -10.74
N ALA A 169 36.87 -33.88 -11.57
CA ALA A 169 35.49 -33.42 -11.69
C ALA A 169 34.50 -34.59 -11.52
N PHE A 170 33.34 -34.30 -10.99
CA PHE A 170 32.30 -35.29 -10.68
C PHE A 170 30.95 -34.86 -11.23
N CYS A 171 30.18 -35.84 -11.64
CA CYS A 171 28.78 -35.67 -12.08
C CYS A 171 27.87 -36.34 -11.04
N TRP A 172 27.09 -35.51 -10.35
CA TRP A 172 25.98 -35.92 -9.52
C TRP A 172 24.70 -35.99 -10.37
N THR A 173 23.94 -37.09 -10.29
CA THR A 173 22.70 -37.27 -11.07
C THR A 173 21.60 -37.80 -10.18
N SER A 174 20.40 -37.20 -10.28
CA SER A 174 19.21 -37.64 -9.58
C SER A 174 17.96 -37.48 -10.45
N GLU A 175 17.00 -38.39 -10.29
CA GLU A 175 15.65 -38.33 -10.83
C GLU A 175 14.60 -37.98 -9.75
N GLY A 176 15.05 -37.34 -8.67
CA GLY A 176 14.22 -36.86 -7.57
C GLY A 176 14.28 -37.75 -6.35
N VAL A 177 13.12 -38.29 -5.92
CA VAL A 177 12.97 -38.97 -4.63
C VAL A 177 13.69 -40.31 -4.50
N ASP A 178 14.09 -40.92 -5.61
CA ASP A 178 14.70 -42.25 -5.65
C ASP A 178 16.19 -42.28 -5.30
N GLY A 179 16.78 -41.11 -5.01
CA GLY A 179 18.19 -40.97 -4.64
C GLY A 179 19.06 -40.37 -5.74
N TYR A 180 20.36 -40.56 -5.64
CA TYR A 180 21.32 -39.98 -6.56
C TYR A 180 22.54 -40.90 -6.77
N THR A 181 23.26 -40.63 -7.87
CA THR A 181 24.57 -41.24 -8.16
C THR A 181 25.64 -40.16 -8.30
N ILE A 182 26.89 -40.49 -7.98
CA ILE A 182 28.04 -39.61 -8.24
C ILE A 182 29.07 -40.43 -9.01
N GLU A 183 29.49 -39.92 -10.17
CA GLU A 183 30.46 -40.56 -11.04
C GLU A 183 31.57 -39.57 -11.43
N PRO A 184 32.81 -40.02 -11.59
CA PRO A 184 33.87 -39.19 -12.16
C PRO A 184 33.51 -38.76 -13.59
N CYS A 185 33.77 -37.50 -13.92
CA CYS A 185 33.55 -36.97 -15.25
C CYS A 185 34.67 -36.00 -15.66
N HIS A 186 34.54 -35.39 -16.82
CA HIS A 186 35.51 -34.39 -17.29
C HIS A 186 34.86 -33.00 -17.32
N LYS A 187 35.51 -32.00 -16.68
CA LYS A 187 35.20 -30.58 -16.77
C LYS A 187 36.51 -29.79 -16.79
N GLU A 188 36.69 -29.02 -17.85
CA GLU A 188 37.95 -28.28 -18.05
C GLU A 188 38.14 -27.15 -17.05
N LYS A 189 37.05 -26.39 -16.78
CA LYS A 189 37.10 -25.21 -15.92
C LYS A 189 36.53 -25.48 -14.54
N VAL A 190 37.04 -24.76 -13.56
CA VAL A 190 36.46 -24.69 -12.19
C VAL A 190 35.06 -24.12 -12.26
N GLY A 191 34.18 -24.60 -11.39
CA GLY A 191 32.77 -24.16 -11.31
C GLY A 191 31.79 -25.31 -11.43
N THR A 192 30.52 -24.97 -11.58
CA THR A 192 29.43 -25.95 -11.58
C THR A 192 28.45 -25.70 -12.72
N ASP A 193 28.01 -26.79 -13.38
CA ASP A 193 26.93 -26.79 -14.36
C ASP A 193 25.76 -27.57 -13.77
N VAL A 194 24.59 -26.93 -13.65
CA VAL A 194 23.32 -27.55 -13.24
C VAL A 194 22.48 -27.76 -14.52
N ILE A 195 22.33 -29.01 -14.93
CA ILE A 195 21.61 -29.41 -16.14
C ILE A 195 20.27 -30.00 -15.72
N MET A 196 19.18 -29.33 -16.08
CA MET A 196 17.81 -29.70 -15.77
C MET A 196 17.15 -30.27 -17.04
N HIS A 197 16.78 -31.55 -17.03
CA HIS A 197 15.96 -32.19 -18.07
C HIS A 197 14.50 -31.88 -17.75
N LEU A 198 13.87 -31.02 -18.54
CA LEU A 198 12.54 -30.52 -18.25
C LEU A 198 11.48 -31.57 -18.47
N LYS A 199 10.45 -31.54 -17.64
CA LYS A 199 9.26 -32.38 -17.75
C LYS A 199 8.54 -32.15 -19.06
N ALA A 200 7.82 -33.18 -19.53
CA ALA A 200 6.93 -33.02 -20.68
C ALA A 200 5.70 -32.18 -20.31
N ASP A 201 5.24 -31.37 -21.25
CA ASP A 201 4.02 -30.59 -21.07
C ASP A 201 2.79 -31.47 -20.83
N GLU A 202 1.91 -31.05 -19.95
CA GLU A 202 0.65 -31.71 -19.67
C GLU A 202 -0.45 -31.22 -20.63
N LYS A 203 -1.28 -32.14 -21.16
CA LYS A 203 -2.28 -31.81 -22.20
C LYS A 203 -3.31 -30.74 -21.86
N ASP A 204 -3.65 -30.58 -20.58
CA ASP A 204 -4.60 -29.59 -20.06
C ASP A 204 -4.06 -28.96 -18.76
N GLY A 205 -2.74 -28.90 -18.61
CA GLY A 205 -2.06 -28.49 -17.40
C GLY A 205 -0.85 -27.59 -17.65
N GLU A 206 0.23 -27.91 -16.97
CA GLU A 206 1.44 -27.11 -16.91
C GLU A 206 2.27 -27.22 -18.19
N THR A 207 2.83 -26.09 -18.62
CA THR A 207 3.75 -25.99 -19.76
C THR A 207 5.17 -25.79 -19.26
N TYR A 208 6.06 -26.74 -19.55
CA TYR A 208 7.47 -26.66 -19.12
C TYR A 208 8.39 -26.19 -20.24
N HIS A 209 7.97 -26.34 -21.52
CA HIS A 209 8.76 -25.90 -22.66
C HIS A 209 8.97 -24.37 -22.70
N GLU A 210 8.14 -23.57 -21.98
CA GLU A 210 8.32 -22.14 -21.85
C GLU A 210 9.66 -21.77 -21.20
N TYR A 211 10.19 -22.64 -20.32
CA TYR A 211 11.52 -22.46 -19.72
C TYR A 211 12.68 -22.79 -20.67
N LEU A 212 12.41 -23.10 -21.94
CA LEU A 212 13.37 -23.20 -23.03
C LEU A 212 13.30 -21.99 -23.97
N ASP A 213 12.40 -21.02 -23.71
CA ASP A 213 12.35 -19.78 -24.48
C ASP A 213 13.27 -18.72 -23.84
N PRO A 214 14.30 -18.23 -24.57
CA PRO A 214 15.20 -17.21 -24.06
C PRO A 214 14.51 -15.94 -23.58
N ASN A 215 13.45 -15.49 -24.24
CA ASN A 215 12.72 -14.30 -23.85
C ASN A 215 11.96 -14.49 -22.52
N HIS A 216 11.37 -15.67 -22.34
CA HIS A 216 10.71 -16.03 -21.08
C HIS A 216 11.73 -16.09 -19.93
N ILE A 217 12.86 -16.78 -20.12
CA ILE A 217 13.94 -16.85 -19.15
C ILE A 217 14.46 -15.45 -18.80
N ALA A 218 14.72 -14.60 -19.79
CA ALA A 218 15.17 -13.23 -19.55
C ALA A 218 14.17 -12.42 -18.73
N THR A 219 12.87 -12.63 -18.95
CA THR A 219 11.79 -12.00 -18.15
C THR A 219 11.83 -12.46 -16.70
N LEU A 220 12.01 -13.76 -16.44
CA LEU A 220 12.13 -14.30 -15.09
C LEU A 220 13.38 -13.81 -14.37
N ILE A 221 14.53 -13.75 -15.06
CA ILE A 221 15.77 -13.20 -14.50
C ILE A 221 15.60 -11.74 -14.12
N ARG A 222 15.04 -10.90 -15.00
CA ARG A 222 14.76 -9.50 -14.71
C ARG A 222 13.75 -9.32 -13.57
N LYS A 223 12.82 -10.25 -13.41
CA LYS A 223 11.84 -10.22 -12.32
C LYS A 223 12.47 -10.53 -10.97
N TYR A 224 13.24 -11.63 -10.86
CA TYR A 224 13.66 -12.18 -9.57
C TYR A 224 15.13 -11.96 -9.24
N SER A 225 16.01 -11.88 -10.24
CA SER A 225 17.47 -11.94 -10.12
C SER A 225 18.20 -10.79 -10.81
N ASP A 226 17.48 -9.71 -11.16
CA ASP A 226 18.03 -8.58 -11.95
C ASP A 226 19.24 -7.92 -11.27
N TYR A 227 19.28 -7.92 -9.96
CA TYR A 227 20.30 -7.22 -9.18
C TYR A 227 21.32 -8.16 -8.52
N ILE A 228 21.39 -9.40 -8.96
CA ILE A 228 22.52 -10.25 -8.66
C ILE A 228 23.80 -9.59 -9.18
N ARG A 229 24.82 -9.49 -8.33
CA ARG A 229 26.06 -8.72 -8.61
C ARG A 229 26.90 -9.24 -9.75
N TRP A 230 26.68 -10.48 -10.16
CA TRP A 230 27.42 -11.15 -11.24
C TRP A 230 26.65 -11.08 -12.56
N PRO A 231 27.33 -10.90 -13.71
CA PRO A 231 26.65 -10.89 -15.00
C PRO A 231 26.03 -12.25 -15.31
N ILE A 232 24.74 -12.25 -15.61
CA ILE A 232 24.01 -13.42 -16.08
C ILE A 232 23.93 -13.32 -17.59
N ARG A 233 24.61 -14.24 -18.29
CA ARG A 233 24.77 -14.24 -19.74
C ARG A 233 23.90 -15.31 -20.38
N MET A 234 23.26 -14.95 -21.48
CA MET A 234 22.49 -15.88 -22.30
C MET A 234 22.58 -15.47 -23.77
N GLU A 235 22.49 -16.45 -24.67
CA GLU A 235 22.39 -16.19 -26.08
C GLU A 235 20.98 -15.75 -26.44
N MET A 236 20.84 -14.52 -26.97
CA MET A 236 19.57 -13.94 -27.37
C MET A 236 19.44 -13.87 -28.89
N GLU A 237 18.23 -14.08 -29.39
CA GLU A 237 17.95 -13.99 -30.82
C GLU A 237 17.32 -12.62 -31.14
N HIS A 238 17.95 -11.90 -32.06
CA HIS A 238 17.45 -10.61 -32.54
C HIS A 238 17.20 -10.63 -34.03
N SER A 239 16.14 -9.98 -34.45
CA SER A 239 15.86 -9.69 -35.84
C SER A 239 16.62 -8.43 -36.26
N ARG A 240 17.65 -8.56 -37.05
CA ARG A 240 18.44 -7.46 -37.58
C ARG A 240 18.11 -7.22 -39.05
N GLN A 241 17.90 -5.97 -39.44
CA GLN A 241 17.72 -5.61 -40.84
C GLN A 241 19.06 -5.73 -41.54
N LYS A 242 19.11 -6.50 -42.62
CA LYS A 242 20.30 -6.56 -43.46
C LYS A 242 20.64 -5.17 -44.07
N PRO A 243 21.90 -4.83 -44.17
CA PRO A 243 22.31 -3.59 -44.87
C PRO A 243 21.67 -3.49 -46.23
N LYS A 244 21.11 -2.32 -46.59
CA LYS A 244 20.56 -2.10 -47.92
C LYS A 244 21.71 -2.25 -48.95
N PRO A 245 21.57 -3.17 -49.95
CA PRO A 245 22.57 -3.27 -51.01
C PRO A 245 22.73 -1.93 -51.73
N GLU A 246 23.96 -1.58 -52.14
CA GLU A 246 24.24 -0.31 -52.82
C GLU A 246 23.47 -0.17 -54.15
N ASP A 247 23.10 -1.29 -54.77
CA ASP A 247 22.35 -1.36 -56.04
C ASP A 247 20.83 -1.44 -55.88
N ALA A 248 20.30 -1.35 -54.64
CA ALA A 248 18.88 -1.51 -54.40
C ALA A 248 18.07 -0.29 -54.87
N GLY A 249 17.16 -0.51 -55.80
CA GLY A 249 16.23 0.48 -56.34
C GLY A 249 15.17 0.93 -55.29
N ASP A 250 14.25 1.82 -55.75
CA ASP A 250 13.20 2.42 -54.89
C ASP A 250 12.19 1.42 -54.34
N ASP A 251 12.09 0.22 -54.91
CA ASP A 251 11.17 -0.87 -54.46
C ASP A 251 11.83 -1.86 -53.48
N TYR A 252 12.99 -1.53 -52.88
CA TYR A 252 13.66 -2.40 -51.95
C TYR A 252 12.82 -2.68 -50.70
N LYS A 253 12.51 -3.96 -50.46
CA LYS A 253 11.90 -4.43 -49.21
C LYS A 253 13.01 -4.83 -48.26
N PRO A 254 12.99 -4.32 -47.01
CA PRO A 254 13.97 -4.70 -46.00
C PRO A 254 13.98 -6.22 -45.78
N GLU A 255 15.14 -6.84 -45.93
CA GLU A 255 15.36 -8.22 -45.54
C GLU A 255 15.83 -8.28 -44.09
N TRP A 256 15.30 -9.22 -43.32
CA TRP A 256 15.66 -9.43 -41.94
C TRP A 256 16.41 -10.73 -41.79
N GLU A 257 17.43 -10.73 -40.94
CA GLU A 257 18.17 -11.94 -40.54
C GLU A 257 18.04 -12.12 -39.04
N GLN A 258 18.01 -13.37 -38.57
CA GLN A 258 18.08 -13.71 -37.16
C GLN A 258 19.57 -13.81 -36.79
N VAL A 259 19.97 -13.03 -35.80
CA VAL A 259 21.34 -13.02 -35.27
C VAL A 259 21.28 -13.46 -33.84
N LYS A 260 22.16 -14.38 -33.46
CA LYS A 260 22.33 -14.84 -32.08
C LYS A 260 23.53 -14.12 -31.47
N GLU A 261 23.32 -13.41 -30.37
CA GLU A 261 24.35 -12.68 -29.65
C GLU A 261 24.30 -12.99 -28.16
N TRP A 262 25.51 -13.10 -27.56
CA TRP A 262 25.61 -13.26 -26.10
C TRP A 262 25.40 -11.94 -25.40
N GLU A 263 24.41 -11.89 -24.51
CA GLU A 263 24.07 -10.68 -23.78
C GLU A 263 24.10 -10.92 -22.27
N THR A 264 24.40 -9.86 -21.54
CA THR A 264 24.13 -9.79 -20.10
C THR A 264 22.69 -9.35 -19.89
N ILE A 265 21.87 -10.23 -19.31
CA ILE A 265 20.42 -10.04 -19.21
C ILE A 265 19.96 -9.40 -17.91
N ASN A 266 20.83 -9.28 -16.90
CA ASN A 266 20.56 -8.64 -15.63
C ASN A 266 21.25 -7.28 -15.49
N SER A 267 20.71 -6.40 -14.66
CA SER A 267 21.20 -5.03 -14.43
C SER A 267 22.35 -4.94 -13.43
N GLN A 268 22.60 -5.94 -12.62
CA GLN A 268 23.66 -6.10 -11.61
C GLN A 268 23.64 -5.07 -10.48
N VAL A 269 23.76 -3.77 -10.78
CA VAL A 269 23.87 -2.71 -9.78
C VAL A 269 22.55 -1.96 -9.65
N PRO A 270 21.81 -2.15 -8.58
CA PRO A 270 20.56 -1.45 -8.37
C PRO A 270 20.76 0.06 -8.15
N ILE A 271 19.88 0.86 -8.75
CA ILE A 271 19.94 2.33 -8.67
C ILE A 271 19.88 2.84 -7.23
N TRP A 272 19.16 2.15 -6.33
CA TRP A 272 19.02 2.52 -4.92
C TRP A 272 20.24 2.20 -4.05
N GLN A 273 21.19 1.42 -4.57
CA GLN A 273 22.46 1.16 -3.89
C GLN A 273 23.55 2.12 -4.28
N ARG A 274 23.36 2.91 -5.35
CA ARG A 274 24.34 3.90 -5.78
C ARG A 274 24.47 5.02 -4.73
N GLN A 275 25.63 5.66 -4.69
CA GLN A 275 25.89 6.76 -3.75
C GLN A 275 24.88 7.91 -3.91
N LYS A 276 24.41 8.45 -2.79
CA LYS A 276 23.50 9.58 -2.77
C LYS A 276 24.12 10.78 -3.52
N GLY A 277 23.39 11.29 -4.52
CA GLY A 277 23.85 12.40 -5.36
C GLY A 277 24.61 11.98 -6.63
N SER A 278 24.93 10.68 -6.84
CA SER A 278 25.47 10.18 -8.09
C SER A 278 24.40 9.88 -9.13
N VAL A 279 23.13 9.75 -8.71
CA VAL A 279 21.98 9.48 -9.57
C VAL A 279 21.25 10.77 -9.85
N LYS A 280 21.00 11.07 -11.12
CA LYS A 280 20.25 12.25 -11.54
C LYS A 280 18.74 12.02 -11.37
N PRO A 281 17.95 13.08 -11.16
CA PRO A 281 16.49 12.96 -11.06
C PRO A 281 15.86 12.23 -12.26
N GLU A 282 16.32 12.50 -13.46
CA GLU A 282 15.81 11.90 -14.68
C GLU A 282 16.04 10.37 -14.73
N GLU A 283 17.15 9.88 -14.15
CA GLU A 283 17.41 8.43 -14.06
C GLU A 283 16.42 7.74 -13.12
N TYR A 284 15.99 8.41 -12.02
CA TYR A 284 14.95 7.89 -11.16
C TYR A 284 13.58 7.85 -11.85
N ASP A 285 13.26 8.88 -12.65
CA ASP A 285 12.00 8.96 -13.37
C ASP A 285 11.91 7.89 -14.47
N GLU A 286 13.00 7.68 -15.21
CA GLU A 286 13.10 6.60 -16.21
C GLU A 286 13.00 5.21 -15.56
N PHE A 287 13.70 5.03 -14.44
CA PHE A 287 13.60 3.80 -13.66
C PHE A 287 12.17 3.53 -13.21
N TYR A 288 11.49 4.54 -12.65
CA TYR A 288 10.11 4.42 -12.21
C TYR A 288 9.19 4.01 -13.36
N LYS A 289 9.25 4.72 -14.47
CA LYS A 289 8.41 4.44 -15.65
C LYS A 289 8.63 3.03 -16.18
N SER A 290 9.86 2.61 -16.30
CA SER A 290 10.22 1.28 -16.78
C SER A 290 9.83 0.18 -15.79
N LYS A 291 10.18 0.34 -14.50
CA LYS A 291 9.98 -0.70 -13.48
C LYS A 291 8.52 -0.93 -13.14
N PHE A 292 7.72 0.13 -13.09
CA PHE A 292 6.32 0.07 -12.69
C PHE A 292 5.34 0.20 -13.86
N ASN A 293 5.86 0.19 -15.10
CA ASN A 293 5.08 0.31 -16.32
C ASN A 293 4.12 1.51 -16.28
N ASP A 294 4.65 2.65 -15.83
CA ASP A 294 3.97 3.93 -15.82
C ASP A 294 4.53 4.83 -16.91
N TRP A 295 3.69 5.66 -17.50
CA TRP A 295 4.11 6.59 -18.56
C TRP A 295 4.32 8.02 -18.07
N LYS A 296 3.94 8.30 -16.82
CA LYS A 296 4.04 9.61 -16.20
C LYS A 296 5.14 9.63 -15.14
N ASP A 297 5.85 10.73 -15.04
CA ASP A 297 6.86 10.90 -14.00
C ASP A 297 6.23 10.90 -12.61
N PRO A 298 6.90 10.42 -11.57
CA PRO A 298 6.39 10.43 -10.21
C PRO A 298 6.26 11.87 -9.67
N VAL A 299 5.32 12.08 -8.78
CA VAL A 299 5.17 13.37 -8.07
C VAL A 299 6.42 13.64 -7.23
N CYS A 300 6.92 12.65 -6.53
CA CYS A 300 8.20 12.74 -5.85
C CYS A 300 8.88 11.38 -5.75
N THR A 301 10.20 11.41 -5.66
CA THR A 301 11.09 10.27 -5.47
C THR A 301 11.76 10.38 -4.12
N ILE A 302 11.71 9.31 -3.33
CA ILE A 302 12.18 9.27 -1.95
C ILE A 302 13.26 8.19 -1.80
N PRO A 303 14.55 8.51 -2.02
CA PRO A 303 15.63 7.60 -1.72
C PRO A 303 15.88 7.56 -0.21
N VAL A 304 15.93 6.37 0.36
CA VAL A 304 16.15 6.11 1.78
C VAL A 304 17.36 5.21 1.94
N ALA A 305 18.29 5.59 2.80
CA ALA A 305 19.33 4.74 3.34
C ALA A 305 19.26 4.86 4.86
N ALA A 306 19.03 3.75 5.53
CA ALA A 306 18.96 3.67 6.98
C ALA A 306 20.06 2.73 7.48
N GLU A 307 20.88 3.25 8.37
CA GLU A 307 21.94 2.54 9.07
C GLU A 307 21.59 2.48 10.56
N GLY A 308 21.91 1.40 11.23
CA GLY A 308 21.63 1.23 12.65
C GLY A 308 21.34 -0.23 13.02
N ASN A 309 20.43 -0.45 13.98
CA ASN A 309 20.05 -1.80 14.41
C ASN A 309 19.42 -2.66 13.29
N PHE A 310 18.89 -2.02 12.26
CA PHE A 310 18.37 -2.64 11.04
C PHE A 310 18.79 -1.80 9.86
N GLU A 311 19.57 -2.40 8.98
CA GLU A 311 20.04 -1.76 7.77
C GLU A 311 19.04 -2.03 6.62
N TYR A 312 18.62 -0.98 5.93
CA TYR A 312 17.87 -1.12 4.69
C TYR A 312 18.08 0.09 3.78
N LYS A 313 17.95 -0.17 2.50
CA LYS A 313 17.85 0.87 1.47
C LYS A 313 16.47 0.79 0.82
N ALA A 314 15.90 1.93 0.50
CA ALA A 314 14.63 1.97 -0.20
C ALA A 314 14.62 3.09 -1.24
N LEU A 315 13.85 2.86 -2.29
CA LEU A 315 13.55 3.84 -3.31
C LEU A 315 12.05 3.86 -3.51
N LEU A 316 11.41 4.93 -3.03
CA LEU A 316 9.96 5.05 -3.01
C LEU A 316 9.52 6.15 -3.97
N PHE A 317 8.36 5.95 -4.58
CA PHE A 317 7.77 6.86 -5.55
C PHE A 317 6.31 7.15 -5.21
N VAL A 318 5.94 8.42 -5.26
CA VAL A 318 4.55 8.83 -5.27
C VAL A 318 4.12 8.95 -6.73
N PRO A 319 3.15 8.16 -7.23
CA PRO A 319 2.74 8.18 -8.62
C PRO A 319 2.27 9.57 -9.10
N GLY A 320 2.54 9.90 -10.34
CA GLY A 320 2.10 11.14 -10.98
C GLY A 320 0.65 11.11 -11.47
N GLN A 321 -0.01 9.97 -11.35
CA GLN A 321 -1.41 9.74 -11.70
C GLN A 321 -1.97 8.56 -10.92
N VAL A 322 -3.29 8.50 -10.81
CA VAL A 322 -3.97 7.35 -10.20
C VAL A 322 -3.80 6.14 -11.12
N PRO A 323 -3.25 5.01 -10.63
CA PRO A 323 -3.23 3.77 -11.40
C PRO A 323 -4.65 3.34 -11.78
N MET A 324 -4.82 2.78 -13.00
CA MET A 324 -6.14 2.43 -13.54
C MET A 324 -6.92 1.44 -12.64
N ASP A 325 -6.22 0.57 -11.94
CA ASP A 325 -6.77 -0.46 -11.06
C ASP A 325 -6.87 -0.02 -9.59
N TYR A 326 -6.42 1.20 -9.25
CA TYR A 326 -6.24 1.64 -7.86
C TYR A 326 -7.50 1.54 -6.99
N TYR A 327 -8.67 1.85 -7.54
CA TYR A 327 -9.95 1.78 -6.84
C TYR A 327 -10.71 0.47 -7.11
N SER A 328 -10.08 -0.51 -7.76
CA SER A 328 -10.67 -1.84 -7.96
C SER A 328 -10.47 -2.74 -6.74
N ALA A 329 -11.33 -3.75 -6.58
CA ALA A 329 -11.16 -4.78 -5.54
C ALA A 329 -9.91 -5.66 -5.74
N GLU A 330 -9.32 -5.62 -6.93
CA GLU A 330 -8.13 -6.40 -7.30
C GLU A 330 -6.83 -5.69 -6.96
N TYR A 331 -6.88 -4.38 -6.66
CA TYR A 331 -5.70 -3.61 -6.32
C TYR A 331 -5.03 -4.14 -5.06
N LYS A 332 -3.76 -4.48 -5.16
CA LYS A 332 -2.94 -4.92 -4.03
C LYS A 332 -1.86 -3.88 -3.76
N LYS A 333 -1.91 -3.25 -2.58
CA LYS A 333 -0.84 -2.39 -2.10
C LYS A 333 0.41 -3.21 -1.81
N GLY A 334 1.56 -2.58 -1.80
CA GLY A 334 2.81 -3.16 -1.32
C GLY A 334 4.02 -2.66 -2.07
N LEU A 335 5.16 -2.74 -1.40
CA LEU A 335 6.47 -2.45 -1.96
C LEU A 335 7.14 -3.74 -2.39
N GLN A 336 7.97 -3.67 -3.43
CA GLN A 336 8.83 -4.79 -3.80
C GLN A 336 9.90 -4.96 -2.72
N LEU A 337 10.01 -6.17 -2.19
CA LEU A 337 10.97 -6.50 -1.15
C LEU A 337 12.10 -7.33 -1.74
N TYR A 338 13.31 -6.83 -1.58
CA TYR A 338 14.55 -7.48 -1.97
C TYR A 338 15.40 -7.83 -0.75
N SER A 339 16.19 -8.88 -0.90
CA SER A 339 17.28 -9.24 0.01
C SER A 339 18.47 -9.68 -0.82
N SER A 340 19.62 -9.04 -0.62
CA SER A 340 20.85 -9.35 -1.34
C SER A 340 20.71 -9.38 -2.86
N GLY A 341 19.97 -8.42 -3.44
CA GLY A 341 19.75 -8.31 -4.89
C GLY A 341 18.72 -9.29 -5.47
N VAL A 342 18.07 -10.10 -4.64
CA VAL A 342 17.04 -11.08 -5.05
C VAL A 342 15.68 -10.62 -4.58
N MET A 343 14.70 -10.63 -5.47
CA MET A 343 13.31 -10.29 -5.13
C MET A 343 12.67 -11.39 -4.30
N ILE A 344 12.21 -11.02 -3.11
CA ILE A 344 11.54 -11.89 -2.16
C ILE A 344 10.02 -11.82 -2.34
N MET A 345 9.48 -10.62 -2.42
CA MET A 345 8.05 -10.37 -2.60
C MET A 345 7.83 -9.22 -3.57
N GLU A 346 6.94 -9.41 -4.53
CA GLU A 346 6.57 -8.36 -5.48
C GLU A 346 5.71 -7.26 -4.85
N LYS A 347 4.87 -7.62 -3.88
CA LYS A 347 3.99 -6.70 -3.15
C LYS A 347 3.96 -7.06 -1.66
N CYS A 348 4.90 -6.52 -0.90
CA CYS A 348 4.91 -6.65 0.56
C CYS A 348 3.98 -5.59 1.17
N ALA A 349 2.74 -5.98 1.50
CA ALA A 349 1.71 -5.10 2.03
C ALA A 349 2.05 -4.56 3.43
N ASP A 350 2.81 -5.32 4.22
CA ASP A 350 3.18 -4.96 5.60
C ASP A 350 4.14 -3.77 5.68
N LEU A 351 4.78 -3.41 4.58
CA LEU A 351 5.67 -2.25 4.49
C LEU A 351 4.94 -0.92 4.28
N LEU A 352 3.65 -0.94 3.92
CA LEU A 352 2.88 0.27 3.66
C LEU A 352 1.58 0.30 4.47
N PRO A 353 1.31 1.38 5.22
CA PRO A 353 0.01 1.62 5.80
C PRO A 353 -1.02 1.92 4.70
N ASP A 354 -2.32 1.73 5.01
CA ASP A 354 -3.40 1.88 4.03
C ASP A 354 -3.50 3.30 3.46
N HIS A 355 -3.18 4.31 4.25
CA HIS A 355 -3.22 5.71 3.81
C HIS A 355 -2.13 6.07 2.80
N PHE A 356 -1.09 5.25 2.65
CA PHE A 356 -0.05 5.38 1.63
C PHE A 356 -0.08 4.24 0.61
N SER A 357 -1.22 3.56 0.46
CA SER A 357 -1.36 2.41 -0.46
C SER A 357 -1.02 2.71 -1.92
N PHE A 358 -1.05 3.97 -2.33
CA PHE A 358 -0.68 4.43 -3.67
C PHE A 358 0.85 4.45 -3.91
N VAL A 359 1.66 4.46 -2.85
CA VAL A 359 3.13 4.52 -2.98
C VAL A 359 3.65 3.24 -3.63
N ARG A 360 4.54 3.40 -4.60
CA ARG A 360 5.26 2.31 -5.25
C ARG A 360 6.73 2.40 -4.89
N GLY A 361 7.44 1.30 -4.97
CA GLY A 361 8.86 1.34 -4.69
C GLY A 361 9.44 0.01 -4.29
N ILE A 362 10.68 0.10 -3.85
CA ILE A 362 11.53 -1.04 -3.52
C ILE A 362 12.10 -0.83 -2.13
N VAL A 363 12.17 -1.92 -1.38
CA VAL A 363 12.90 -2.02 -0.11
C VAL A 363 13.89 -3.17 -0.25
N ASP A 364 15.15 -2.91 0.04
CA ASP A 364 16.23 -3.88 0.01
C ASP A 364 16.90 -3.92 1.39
N THR A 365 16.94 -5.11 2.00
CA THR A 365 17.51 -5.30 3.33
C THR A 365 18.15 -6.67 3.44
N PRO A 366 19.41 -6.77 3.93
CA PRO A 366 20.12 -8.03 4.09
C PRO A 366 19.59 -8.88 5.26
N ASP A 367 18.93 -8.25 6.25
CA ASP A 367 18.72 -8.81 7.59
C ASP A 367 17.33 -9.45 7.80
N LEU A 368 16.66 -9.94 6.76
CA LEU A 368 15.31 -10.50 6.91
C LEU A 368 15.32 -11.93 7.45
N SER A 369 14.53 -12.19 8.48
CA SER A 369 14.13 -13.54 8.88
C SER A 369 13.17 -14.13 7.86
N LEU A 370 13.71 -14.69 6.79
CA LEU A 370 12.92 -15.31 5.73
C LEU A 370 12.47 -16.72 6.16
N ASN A 371 11.29 -17.14 5.72
CA ASN A 371 10.93 -18.56 5.78
C ASN A 371 11.71 -19.35 4.71
N ILE A 372 11.58 -20.67 4.73
CA ILE A 372 12.29 -21.57 3.83
C ILE A 372 12.03 -21.25 2.34
N SER A 373 10.79 -20.89 1.99
CA SER A 373 10.41 -20.54 0.61
C SER A 373 10.78 -19.12 0.19
N ARG A 374 11.13 -18.26 1.15
CA ARG A 374 11.29 -16.81 0.95
C ARG A 374 10.04 -16.11 0.38
N GLU A 375 8.90 -16.78 0.35
CA GLU A 375 7.63 -16.22 -0.16
C GLU A 375 6.76 -15.64 0.96
N MET A 376 7.01 -16.04 2.21
CA MET A 376 6.30 -15.55 3.38
C MET A 376 7.27 -15.06 4.43
N LEU A 377 6.96 -13.92 5.01
CA LEU A 377 7.67 -13.35 6.15
C LEU A 377 7.01 -13.86 7.42
N GLN A 378 7.79 -14.40 8.35
CA GLN A 378 7.29 -14.58 9.71
C GLN A 378 7.10 -13.19 10.29
N HIS A 379 5.99 -12.95 11.06
CA HIS A 379 5.67 -11.67 11.70
C HIS A 379 6.91 -11.01 12.31
N ASP A 380 7.64 -10.28 11.49
CA ASP A 380 8.97 -9.82 11.83
C ASP A 380 8.89 -8.44 12.48
N ARG A 381 9.51 -8.33 13.64
CA ARG A 381 9.70 -7.04 14.32
C ARG A 381 10.46 -6.05 13.42
N GLN A 382 11.38 -6.54 12.59
CA GLN A 382 12.16 -5.74 11.67
C GLN A 382 11.31 -5.07 10.62
N LEU A 383 10.39 -5.81 9.98
CA LEU A 383 9.46 -5.23 9.00
C LEU A 383 8.62 -4.09 9.58
N ARG A 384 8.15 -4.23 10.81
CA ARG A 384 7.40 -3.16 11.47
C ARG A 384 8.25 -1.91 11.70
N VAL A 385 9.52 -2.09 12.07
CA VAL A 385 10.45 -0.96 12.24
C VAL A 385 10.71 -0.28 10.91
N ILE A 386 10.94 -1.04 9.85
CA ILE A 386 11.13 -0.53 8.49
C ILE A 386 9.86 0.20 8.02
N ALA A 387 8.67 -0.42 8.18
CA ALA A 387 7.39 0.18 7.81
C ALA A 387 7.14 1.53 8.51
N ASN A 388 7.37 1.60 9.82
CA ASN A 388 7.23 2.84 10.59
C ASN A 388 8.23 3.92 10.13
N SER A 389 9.44 3.51 9.75
CA SER A 389 10.43 4.44 9.21
C SER A 389 10.03 4.95 7.82
N ILE A 390 9.54 4.08 6.95
CA ILE A 390 9.03 4.41 5.62
C ILE A 390 7.84 5.37 5.73
N GLU A 391 6.87 5.08 6.58
CA GLU A 391 5.70 5.94 6.82
C GLU A 391 6.11 7.38 7.17
N LYS A 392 7.05 7.52 8.12
CA LYS A 392 7.57 8.83 8.51
C LYS A 392 8.28 9.56 7.36
N LYS A 393 9.04 8.82 6.53
CA LYS A 393 9.74 9.39 5.38
C LYS A 393 8.77 9.87 4.31
N ILE A 394 7.74 9.08 3.99
CA ILE A 394 6.70 9.46 3.02
C ILE A 394 5.97 10.71 3.53
N LYS A 395 5.52 10.72 4.80
CA LYS A 395 4.86 11.90 5.39
C LYS A 395 5.74 13.13 5.30
N ALA A 396 7.02 13.03 5.67
CA ALA A 396 7.94 14.16 5.65
C ALA A 396 8.14 14.73 4.24
N GLU A 397 8.29 13.88 3.21
CA GLU A 397 8.45 14.34 1.83
C GLU A 397 7.16 14.95 1.26
N LEU A 398 5.98 14.40 1.61
CA LEU A 398 4.71 15.02 1.23
C LEU A 398 4.49 16.38 1.89
N LEU A 399 4.84 16.53 3.17
CA LEU A 399 4.81 17.85 3.86
C LEU A 399 5.81 18.83 3.26
N LYS A 400 6.98 18.36 2.89
CA LYS A 400 7.97 19.17 2.18
C LYS A 400 7.45 19.60 0.81
N LEU A 401 6.87 18.71 0.05
CA LEU A 401 6.23 19.01 -1.24
C LEU A 401 5.12 20.05 -1.08
N MET A 402 4.25 19.91 -0.05
CA MET A 402 3.19 20.87 0.25
C MET A 402 3.74 22.27 0.52
N LYS A 403 4.92 22.37 1.14
CA LYS A 403 5.57 23.63 1.46
C LYS A 403 6.33 24.24 0.27
N ASP A 404 7.08 23.41 -0.46
CA ASP A 404 8.05 23.85 -1.48
C ASP A 404 7.40 24.02 -2.86
N ASP A 405 6.39 23.19 -3.19
CA ASP A 405 5.65 23.20 -4.45
C ASP A 405 4.17 22.90 -4.20
N ARG A 406 3.45 23.94 -3.78
CA ARG A 406 2.03 23.84 -3.42
C ARG A 406 1.15 23.36 -4.57
N GLU A 407 1.39 23.85 -5.77
CA GLU A 407 0.60 23.49 -6.96
C GLU A 407 0.73 22.01 -7.27
N LYS A 408 1.94 21.47 -7.19
CA LYS A 408 2.18 20.04 -7.39
C LYS A 408 1.54 19.19 -6.30
N TYR A 409 1.55 19.67 -5.03
CA TYR A 409 0.87 19.00 -3.94
C TYR A 409 -0.65 19.00 -4.10
N GLU A 410 -1.25 20.09 -4.57
CA GLU A 410 -2.69 20.18 -4.82
C GLU A 410 -3.11 19.26 -5.98
N GLY A 411 -2.26 19.11 -7.01
CA GLY A 411 -2.45 18.09 -8.04
C GLY A 411 -2.47 16.67 -7.46
N PHE A 412 -1.49 16.35 -6.63
CA PHE A 412 -1.44 15.09 -5.88
C PHE A 412 -2.67 14.90 -4.97
N TRP A 413 -3.06 15.95 -4.24
CA TRP A 413 -4.23 15.92 -3.37
C TRP A 413 -5.53 15.62 -4.12
N LYS A 414 -5.68 16.18 -5.31
CA LYS A 414 -6.85 15.91 -6.18
C LYS A 414 -6.95 14.42 -6.53
N ASP A 415 -5.81 13.77 -6.77
CA ASP A 415 -5.75 12.37 -7.19
C ASP A 415 -5.88 11.40 -6.01
N PHE A 416 -5.24 11.69 -4.87
CA PHE A 416 -5.09 10.75 -3.75
C PHE A 416 -5.68 11.24 -2.43
N GLY A 417 -6.23 12.45 -2.36
CA GLY A 417 -6.76 13.01 -1.11
C GLY A 417 -7.86 12.19 -0.48
N MET A 418 -8.70 11.54 -1.30
CA MET A 418 -9.77 10.65 -0.81
C MET A 418 -9.21 9.40 -0.11
N GLN A 419 -8.04 8.92 -0.51
CA GLN A 419 -7.41 7.78 0.14
C GLN A 419 -7.09 8.05 1.61
N PHE A 420 -6.64 9.26 1.94
CA PHE A 420 -6.42 9.66 3.33
C PHE A 420 -7.71 9.67 4.13
N LYS A 421 -8.79 10.20 3.56
CA LYS A 421 -10.11 10.27 4.18
C LYS A 421 -10.67 8.87 4.44
N TYR A 422 -10.67 8.00 3.43
CA TYR A 422 -11.13 6.62 3.59
C TYR A 422 -10.28 5.82 4.58
N SER A 423 -8.95 5.99 4.55
CA SER A 423 -8.08 5.32 5.49
C SER A 423 -8.34 5.76 6.93
N LEU A 424 -8.60 7.04 7.16
CA LEU A 424 -8.95 7.57 8.47
C LEU A 424 -10.28 6.98 8.96
N MET A 425 -11.29 6.92 8.09
CA MET A 425 -12.60 6.37 8.40
C MET A 425 -12.53 4.87 8.68
N ASN A 426 -11.83 4.10 7.86
CA ASN A 426 -11.66 2.66 8.04
C ASN A 426 -10.87 2.29 9.31
N ALA A 427 -9.94 3.14 9.70
CA ALA A 427 -9.18 2.99 10.95
C ALA A 427 -9.88 3.60 12.16
N TYR A 428 -11.10 4.11 12.02
CA TYR A 428 -11.82 4.79 13.11
C TYR A 428 -10.99 5.87 13.82
N GLY A 429 -10.22 6.64 13.05
CA GLY A 429 -9.37 7.72 13.55
C GLY A 429 -8.07 7.29 14.24
N GLN A 430 -7.73 5.99 14.29
CA GLN A 430 -6.51 5.53 14.95
C GLN A 430 -5.22 6.04 14.28
N ASN A 431 -5.25 6.33 12.99
CA ASN A 431 -4.14 6.85 12.19
C ASN A 431 -4.18 8.38 12.01
N ARG A 432 -4.97 9.11 12.81
CA ARG A 432 -5.16 10.56 12.69
C ARG A 432 -3.86 11.37 12.73
N ASP A 433 -2.92 10.98 13.59
CA ASP A 433 -1.64 11.71 13.73
C ASP A 433 -0.73 11.55 12.51
N ALA A 434 -0.86 10.45 11.77
CA ALA A 434 -0.14 10.24 10.52
C ALA A 434 -0.72 11.12 9.39
N ILE A 435 -2.03 11.38 9.38
CA ILE A 435 -2.76 11.93 8.23
C ILE A 435 -3.10 13.42 8.41
N ARG A 436 -3.42 13.89 9.63
CA ARG A 436 -3.97 15.23 9.93
C ARG A 436 -3.29 16.36 9.15
N ASP A 437 -1.96 16.39 9.16
CA ASP A 437 -1.19 17.47 8.57
C ASP A 437 -1.16 17.47 7.04
N LEU A 438 -1.57 16.36 6.43
CA LEU A 438 -1.60 16.14 4.98
C LEU A 438 -2.93 16.55 4.35
N LEU A 439 -3.98 16.78 5.16
CA LEU A 439 -5.31 17.10 4.67
C LEU A 439 -5.42 18.55 4.23
N LEU A 440 -6.15 18.77 3.13
CA LEU A 440 -6.49 20.09 2.63
C LEU A 440 -8.00 20.29 2.63
N PHE A 441 -8.42 21.51 2.99
CA PHE A 441 -9.81 21.96 2.95
C PHE A 441 -9.87 23.36 2.33
N TRP A 442 -11.01 23.75 1.80
CA TRP A 442 -11.16 25.07 1.21
C TRP A 442 -11.33 26.15 2.30
N SER A 443 -10.56 27.23 2.21
CA SER A 443 -10.63 28.35 3.13
C SER A 443 -11.52 29.45 2.62
N SER A 444 -12.46 29.92 3.42
CA SER A 444 -13.29 31.10 3.14
C SER A 444 -12.48 32.39 3.06
N LYS A 445 -11.39 32.47 3.83
CA LYS A 445 -10.52 33.64 3.95
C LYS A 445 -9.51 33.73 2.82
N GLU A 446 -8.87 32.59 2.50
CA GLU A 446 -7.82 32.53 1.49
C GLU A 446 -8.37 32.33 0.08
N GLY A 447 -9.61 31.85 -0.07
CA GLY A 447 -10.22 31.53 -1.36
C GLY A 447 -9.51 30.42 -2.11
N LYS A 448 -8.86 29.50 -1.38
CA LYS A 448 -8.08 28.36 -1.89
C LYS A 448 -8.00 27.24 -0.86
N LEU A 449 -7.42 26.11 -1.25
CA LEU A 449 -7.14 25.01 -0.34
C LEU A 449 -6.13 25.42 0.73
N THR A 450 -6.33 25.00 1.97
CA THR A 450 -5.49 25.23 3.12
C THR A 450 -5.34 23.98 3.96
N SER A 451 -4.19 23.79 4.60
CA SER A 451 -4.03 22.75 5.62
C SER A 451 -4.58 23.21 6.96
N LEU A 452 -4.86 22.26 7.86
CA LEU A 452 -5.32 22.59 9.20
C LEU A 452 -4.28 23.38 9.99
N LYS A 453 -3.01 23.10 9.78
CA LYS A 453 -1.90 23.85 10.38
C LYS A 453 -1.88 25.31 9.93
N GLU A 454 -1.99 25.57 8.63
CA GLU A 454 -2.07 26.92 8.07
C GLU A 454 -3.28 27.70 8.59
N TYR A 455 -4.42 27.00 8.76
CA TYR A 455 -5.61 27.60 9.37
C TYR A 455 -5.32 28.05 10.82
N VAL A 456 -4.77 27.16 11.64
CA VAL A 456 -4.46 27.45 13.05
C VAL A 456 -3.43 28.57 13.19
N GLU A 457 -2.42 28.62 12.33
CA GLU A 457 -1.41 29.69 12.30
C GLU A 457 -2.01 31.08 12.00
N ARG A 458 -3.12 31.14 11.25
CA ARG A 458 -3.83 32.39 10.92
C ARG A 458 -4.93 32.76 11.91
N MET A 459 -5.27 31.89 12.85
CA MET A 459 -6.33 32.13 13.81
C MET A 459 -6.01 33.33 14.69
N PRO A 460 -6.98 34.26 14.93
CA PRO A 460 -6.88 35.27 15.95
C PRO A 460 -6.68 34.63 17.34
N ALA A 461 -5.92 35.31 18.22
CA ALA A 461 -5.67 34.77 19.57
C ALA A 461 -6.95 34.54 20.39
N SER A 462 -8.03 35.24 20.07
CA SER A 462 -9.35 35.08 20.69
C SER A 462 -10.17 33.88 20.15
N GLN A 463 -9.76 33.29 19.05
CA GLN A 463 -10.44 32.16 18.45
C GLN A 463 -10.04 30.84 19.09
N GLU A 464 -11.00 30.09 19.63
CA GLU A 464 -10.74 28.82 20.32
C GLU A 464 -11.17 27.59 19.49
N LYS A 465 -11.93 27.80 18.41
CA LYS A 465 -12.56 26.75 17.62
C LYS A 465 -12.23 26.90 16.14
N ILE A 466 -12.18 25.78 15.41
CA ILE A 466 -12.06 25.75 13.95
C ILE A 466 -13.46 25.61 13.38
N TYR A 467 -13.89 26.59 12.60
CA TYR A 467 -15.24 26.62 12.04
C TYR A 467 -15.29 25.95 10.67
N TYR A 468 -16.36 25.20 10.43
CA TYR A 468 -16.64 24.59 9.13
C TYR A 468 -18.11 24.68 8.75
N VAL A 469 -18.37 24.62 7.44
CA VAL A 469 -19.70 24.46 6.86
C VAL A 469 -19.65 23.44 5.74
N CYS A 470 -20.66 22.57 5.67
CA CYS A 470 -20.78 21.57 4.63
C CYS A 470 -21.74 22.04 3.54
N ALA A 471 -21.35 21.88 2.28
CA ALA A 471 -22.17 22.13 1.11
C ALA A 471 -21.63 21.35 -0.08
N ASP A 472 -22.44 21.18 -1.13
CA ASP A 472 -22.06 20.46 -2.37
C ASP A 472 -21.03 21.21 -3.25
N SER A 473 -20.82 22.50 -2.98
CA SER A 473 -19.84 23.33 -3.67
C SER A 473 -19.34 24.49 -2.82
N VAL A 474 -18.20 25.06 -3.20
CA VAL A 474 -17.61 26.26 -2.56
C VAL A 474 -18.56 27.46 -2.68
N GLU A 475 -19.22 27.62 -3.84
CA GLU A 475 -20.15 28.69 -4.10
C GLU A 475 -21.40 28.62 -3.22
N ASN A 476 -21.89 27.40 -2.95
CA ASN A 476 -23.01 27.18 -2.05
C ASN A 476 -22.60 27.36 -0.59
N ALA A 477 -21.47 26.85 -0.19
CA ALA A 477 -20.91 27.06 1.15
C ALA A 477 -20.78 28.54 1.50
N ALA A 478 -20.30 29.36 0.56
CA ALA A 478 -20.12 30.80 0.74
C ALA A 478 -21.44 31.56 0.94
N LYS A 479 -22.56 31.00 0.49
CA LYS A 479 -23.90 31.59 0.58
C LYS A 479 -24.77 31.02 1.71
N MET A 480 -24.24 30.09 2.47
CA MET A 480 -24.96 29.45 3.57
C MET A 480 -25.31 30.47 4.67
N PRO A 481 -26.60 30.67 4.99
CA PRO A 481 -26.99 31.68 5.99
C PRO A 481 -26.40 31.44 7.36
N GLN A 482 -26.15 30.17 7.74
CA GLN A 482 -25.58 29.81 9.02
C GLN A 482 -24.13 30.29 9.16
N ALA A 483 -23.37 30.38 8.06
CA ALA A 483 -21.98 30.85 8.07
C ALA A 483 -21.84 32.37 8.28
N GLU A 484 -22.91 33.16 7.97
CA GLU A 484 -22.88 34.61 7.96
C GLU A 484 -22.40 35.23 9.30
N ARG A 485 -22.89 34.66 10.42
CA ARG A 485 -22.54 35.14 11.77
C ARG A 485 -21.04 34.98 12.06
N VAL A 486 -20.47 33.83 11.73
CA VAL A 486 -19.05 33.51 11.93
C VAL A 486 -18.17 34.37 11.02
N LEU A 487 -18.55 34.52 9.76
CA LEU A 487 -17.83 35.34 8.78
C LEU A 487 -17.86 36.82 9.16
N LYS A 488 -19.00 37.37 9.60
CA LYS A 488 -19.13 38.76 10.07
C LYS A 488 -18.32 39.02 11.35
N ALA A 489 -18.09 38.01 12.19
CA ALA A 489 -17.19 38.10 13.32
C ALA A 489 -15.71 38.12 12.92
N GLY A 490 -15.40 37.97 11.63
CA GLY A 490 -14.04 38.00 11.08
C GLY A 490 -13.30 36.67 11.18
N TYR A 491 -13.98 35.58 11.49
CA TYR A 491 -13.37 34.26 11.57
C TYR A 491 -13.36 33.54 10.24
N GLU A 492 -12.32 32.75 9.99
CA GLU A 492 -12.20 31.89 8.84
C GLU A 492 -13.10 30.65 9.00
N VAL A 493 -13.73 30.21 7.90
CA VAL A 493 -14.56 29.02 7.84
C VAL A 493 -14.02 28.08 6.79
N LEU A 494 -13.88 26.79 7.14
CA LEU A 494 -13.56 25.74 6.19
C LEU A 494 -14.82 25.34 5.44
N TYR A 495 -14.76 25.30 4.11
CA TYR A 495 -15.83 24.83 3.26
C TYR A 495 -15.58 23.35 2.94
N LEU A 496 -16.44 22.49 3.45
CA LEU A 496 -16.39 21.04 3.25
C LEU A 496 -17.31 20.69 2.08
N THR A 497 -16.72 20.26 0.99
CA THR A 497 -17.45 20.02 -0.26
C THR A 497 -17.55 18.55 -0.65
N VAL A 498 -17.10 17.66 0.22
CA VAL A 498 -17.14 16.21 0.06
C VAL A 498 -17.93 15.62 1.23
N ASP A 499 -18.79 14.65 0.94
CA ASP A 499 -19.71 14.07 1.94
C ASP A 499 -19.00 13.47 3.16
N GLU A 500 -17.77 12.95 2.96
CA GLU A 500 -16.95 12.34 4.00
C GLU A 500 -16.28 13.36 4.94
N ASP A 501 -16.19 14.63 4.54
CA ASP A 501 -15.37 15.62 5.24
C ASP A 501 -15.76 15.85 6.69
N GLU A 502 -17.05 15.91 6.99
CA GLU A 502 -17.51 16.09 8.37
C GLU A 502 -17.13 14.89 9.25
N ILE A 503 -17.28 13.67 8.72
CA ILE A 503 -16.89 12.43 9.43
C ILE A 503 -15.38 12.43 9.68
N VAL A 504 -14.60 12.86 8.69
CA VAL A 504 -13.15 13.02 8.81
C VAL A 504 -12.80 13.99 9.93
N LEU A 505 -13.43 15.18 9.99
CA LEU A 505 -13.18 16.14 11.07
C LEU A 505 -13.57 15.60 12.45
N GLN A 506 -14.67 14.85 12.55
CA GLN A 506 -15.07 14.20 13.81
C GLN A 506 -14.04 13.18 14.27
N MET A 507 -13.46 12.39 13.34
CA MET A 507 -12.41 11.40 13.66
C MET A 507 -11.07 12.05 14.00
N LEU A 508 -10.77 13.22 13.45
CA LEU A 508 -9.60 14.03 13.83
C LEU A 508 -9.75 14.64 15.21
N GLU A 509 -10.99 14.90 15.68
CA GLU A 509 -11.37 15.52 16.95
C GLU A 509 -10.92 16.99 17.08
N ASN A 510 -9.69 17.29 16.77
CA ASN A 510 -9.11 18.63 16.89
C ASN A 510 -7.89 18.80 15.97
N ALA A 511 -7.47 20.04 15.78
CA ALA A 511 -6.15 20.37 15.24
C ALA A 511 -5.45 21.34 16.21
N ASP A 512 -4.25 20.98 16.65
CA ASP A 512 -3.47 21.71 17.66
C ASP A 512 -4.27 22.07 18.92
N GLY A 513 -5.12 21.14 19.39
CA GLY A 513 -5.98 21.31 20.55
C GLY A 513 -7.22 22.17 20.30
N LYS A 514 -7.44 22.65 19.08
CA LYS A 514 -8.62 23.43 18.68
C LYS A 514 -9.69 22.50 18.13
N PRO A 515 -10.90 22.39 18.74
CA PRO A 515 -11.98 21.54 18.27
C PRO A 515 -12.62 22.08 16.99
N PHE A 516 -13.14 21.16 16.17
CA PHE A 516 -13.95 21.53 15.01
C PHE A 516 -15.40 21.77 15.41
N VAL A 517 -15.98 22.86 14.89
CA VAL A 517 -17.37 23.23 15.20
C VAL A 517 -18.09 23.65 13.91
N SER A 518 -19.23 23.03 13.65
CA SER A 518 -20.11 23.43 12.56
C SER A 518 -20.68 24.83 12.81
N VAL A 519 -20.73 25.67 11.79
CA VAL A 519 -21.38 26.99 11.87
C VAL A 519 -22.89 26.88 12.15
N SER A 520 -23.46 25.69 11.90
CA SER A 520 -24.86 25.40 12.22
C SER A 520 -25.09 25.02 13.70
N SER A 521 -24.02 24.87 14.47
CA SER A 521 -24.10 24.60 15.91
C SER A 521 -24.44 25.86 16.70
N GLU A 522 -25.31 25.72 17.70
CA GLU A 522 -25.58 26.81 18.66
C GLU A 522 -24.32 27.30 19.38
N ASP A 523 -23.38 26.40 19.61
CA ASP A 523 -22.12 26.67 20.28
C ASP A 523 -21.04 27.26 19.39
N ALA A 524 -21.34 27.54 18.10
CA ALA A 524 -20.37 28.09 17.15
C ALA A 524 -19.78 29.41 17.66
N LEU A 525 -20.63 30.34 18.04
CA LEU A 525 -20.23 31.59 18.68
C LEU A 525 -21.04 31.86 19.94
N PRO A 526 -20.46 32.53 20.94
CA PRO A 526 -21.20 32.95 22.12
C PRO A 526 -22.43 33.79 21.68
N VAL A 527 -23.61 33.41 22.12
CA VAL A 527 -24.81 34.22 22.01
C VAL A 527 -24.85 35.19 23.18
N THR A 528 -24.97 36.47 22.92
CA THR A 528 -25.05 37.46 23.98
C THR A 528 -26.33 37.28 24.80
N ASP A 529 -26.29 37.69 26.07
CA ASP A 529 -27.50 37.60 26.93
C ASP A 529 -28.68 38.42 26.37
N ALA A 530 -28.36 39.49 25.65
CA ALA A 530 -29.39 40.30 24.95
C ALA A 530 -30.03 39.52 23.81
N GLU A 531 -29.24 38.83 22.97
CA GLU A 531 -29.73 38.00 21.87
C GLU A 531 -30.57 36.82 22.39
N LYS A 532 -30.15 36.19 23.49
CA LYS A 532 -30.91 35.11 24.12
C LYS A 532 -32.25 35.62 24.67
N ALA A 533 -32.23 36.79 25.30
CA ALA A 533 -33.45 37.41 25.82
C ALA A 533 -34.40 37.79 24.70
N GLU A 534 -33.90 38.35 23.61
CA GLU A 534 -34.71 38.72 22.43
C GLU A 534 -35.33 37.48 21.76
N ALA A 535 -34.57 36.43 21.56
CA ALA A 535 -35.05 35.17 21.00
C ALA A 535 -36.10 34.49 21.95
N ALA A 536 -35.87 34.49 23.24
CA ALA A 536 -36.81 33.94 24.23
C ALA A 536 -38.13 34.74 24.30
N GLU A 537 -38.05 36.07 24.19
CA GLU A 537 -39.25 36.92 24.16
C GLU A 537 -40.05 36.71 22.87
N ALA A 538 -39.33 36.58 21.71
CA ALA A 538 -39.96 36.25 20.44
C ALA A 538 -40.62 34.85 20.46
N GLU A 539 -39.96 33.85 21.03
CA GLU A 539 -40.54 32.49 21.20
C GLU A 539 -41.79 32.53 22.09
N LYS A 540 -41.72 33.27 23.17
CA LYS A 540 -42.88 33.41 24.07
C LYS A 540 -44.03 34.13 23.41
N THR A 541 -43.76 35.20 22.64
CA THR A 541 -44.78 35.97 21.94
C THR A 541 -45.45 35.17 20.83
N HIS A 542 -44.72 34.33 20.14
CA HIS A 542 -45.23 33.57 18.98
C HIS A 542 -45.38 32.07 19.27
N LYS A 543 -45.49 31.68 20.54
CA LYS A 543 -45.53 30.28 20.98
C LYS A 543 -46.61 29.47 20.29
N GLU A 544 -47.85 29.98 20.27
CA GLU A 544 -48.97 29.28 19.64
C GLU A 544 -48.78 29.06 18.16
N MET A 545 -48.14 30.01 17.45
CA MET A 545 -47.82 29.91 16.03
C MET A 545 -46.68 28.86 15.82
N LEU A 546 -45.66 28.86 16.69
CA LEU A 546 -44.56 27.87 16.62
C LEU A 546 -45.04 26.44 16.92
N ASP A 547 -45.95 26.28 17.89
CA ASP A 547 -46.58 25.00 18.20
C ASP A 547 -47.45 24.52 17.02
N PHE A 548 -48.22 25.43 16.37
CA PHE A 548 -48.95 25.13 15.15
C PHE A 548 -48.04 24.76 14.00
N ALA A 549 -46.89 25.42 13.84
CA ALA A 549 -45.90 25.08 12.82
C ALA A 549 -45.34 23.68 13.03
N LYS A 550 -45.02 23.30 14.29
CA LYS A 550 -44.57 21.93 14.62
C LYS A 550 -45.67 20.90 14.32
N GLU A 551 -46.92 21.19 14.68
CA GLU A 551 -48.07 20.33 14.38
C GLU A 551 -48.26 20.12 12.88
N THR A 552 -48.17 21.19 12.08
CA THR A 552 -48.29 21.17 10.61
C THR A 552 -47.20 20.29 9.97
N LEU A 553 -45.95 20.39 10.41
CA LEU A 553 -44.83 19.62 9.89
C LEU A 553 -44.75 18.18 10.43
N GLY A 554 -45.41 17.91 11.56
CA GLY A 554 -45.44 16.55 12.16
C GLY A 554 -44.05 15.97 12.43
N ASP A 555 -43.84 14.77 11.94
CA ASP A 555 -42.57 14.03 12.16
C ASP A 555 -41.40 14.50 11.26
N LYS A 556 -41.65 15.46 10.36
CA LYS A 556 -40.60 16.02 9.49
C LYS A 556 -39.53 16.79 10.27
N VAL A 557 -39.91 17.36 11.44
CA VAL A 557 -39.01 18.10 12.32
C VAL A 557 -39.23 17.66 13.79
N SER A 558 -38.19 17.74 14.61
CA SER A 558 -38.33 17.55 16.06
C SER A 558 -38.90 18.78 16.73
N LYS A 559 -38.56 19.97 16.21
CA LYS A 559 -38.89 21.25 16.81
C LYS A 559 -38.93 22.35 15.76
N VAL A 560 -39.72 23.41 16.02
CA VAL A 560 -39.67 24.70 15.32
C VAL A 560 -39.35 25.76 16.36
N ARG A 561 -38.39 26.65 16.07
CA ARG A 561 -37.96 27.69 17.01
C ARG A 561 -37.53 28.99 16.32
N VAL A 562 -37.43 30.05 17.12
CA VAL A 562 -36.81 31.30 16.68
C VAL A 562 -35.27 31.10 16.63
N SER A 563 -34.67 31.51 15.54
CA SER A 563 -33.25 31.35 15.32
C SER A 563 -32.42 32.37 16.10
N THR A 564 -31.36 31.87 16.75
CA THR A 564 -30.27 32.70 17.28
C THR A 564 -29.05 32.73 16.35
N ILE A 565 -29.07 31.96 15.28
CA ILE A 565 -27.98 31.81 14.33
C ILE A 565 -28.14 32.75 13.13
N LEU A 566 -29.35 32.87 12.59
CA LEU A 566 -29.63 33.64 11.39
C LEU A 566 -29.56 35.15 11.63
N ARG A 567 -28.96 35.88 10.69
CA ARG A 567 -28.86 37.35 10.71
C ARG A 567 -29.67 37.99 9.59
N SER A 568 -29.50 37.55 8.35
CA SER A 568 -30.22 38.07 7.19
C SER A 568 -31.05 37.01 6.47
N GLY A 569 -30.77 35.74 6.67
CA GLY A 569 -31.53 34.62 6.12
C GLY A 569 -32.89 34.50 6.74
N THR A 570 -33.87 33.94 6.01
CA THR A 570 -35.26 33.76 6.44
C THR A 570 -35.40 32.54 7.33
N VAL A 571 -34.79 31.43 6.94
CA VAL A 571 -34.98 30.09 7.51
C VAL A 571 -33.72 29.26 7.34
N CYS A 572 -33.51 28.31 8.25
CA CYS A 572 -32.54 27.25 8.04
C CYS A 572 -32.94 25.97 8.81
N LEU A 573 -32.31 24.86 8.45
CA LEU A 573 -32.35 23.63 9.22
C LEU A 573 -31.09 23.50 10.07
N THR A 574 -31.27 23.04 11.30
CA THR A 574 -30.22 22.54 12.18
C THR A 574 -30.60 21.13 12.64
N ALA A 575 -29.72 20.45 13.35
CA ALA A 575 -29.97 19.13 13.90
C ALA A 575 -29.71 19.13 15.41
N GLU A 576 -30.53 18.41 16.14
CA GLU A 576 -30.32 18.07 17.54
C GLU A 576 -29.81 16.63 17.67
N GLY A 577 -29.03 16.37 18.72
CA GLY A 577 -28.46 15.03 18.97
C GLY A 577 -27.18 14.72 18.22
N PRO A 578 -26.77 13.45 18.18
CA PRO A 578 -25.45 13.06 17.68
C PRO A 578 -25.34 12.95 16.15
N VAL A 579 -26.46 12.96 15.44
CA VAL A 579 -26.49 12.81 13.97
C VAL A 579 -26.71 14.17 13.33
N SER A 580 -25.73 14.65 12.59
CA SER A 580 -25.86 15.88 11.80
C SER A 580 -26.64 15.65 10.50
N LEU A 581 -27.05 16.75 9.85
CA LEU A 581 -27.72 16.70 8.54
C LEU A 581 -26.79 16.05 7.49
N GLU A 582 -25.50 16.32 7.57
CA GLU A 582 -24.50 15.78 6.64
C GLU A 582 -24.28 14.29 6.85
N MET A 583 -24.21 13.84 8.11
CA MET A 583 -24.19 12.42 8.42
C MET A 583 -25.41 11.69 7.88
N GLU A 584 -26.60 12.28 8.01
CA GLU A 584 -27.81 11.71 7.41
C GLU A 584 -27.70 11.58 5.88
N LYS A 585 -27.17 12.60 5.19
CA LYS A 585 -26.96 12.57 3.74
C LYS A 585 -25.98 11.46 3.36
N TYR A 586 -24.86 11.36 4.05
CA TYR A 586 -23.83 10.34 3.83
C TYR A 586 -24.41 8.92 3.96
N PHE A 587 -25.08 8.62 5.09
CA PHE A 587 -25.67 7.30 5.31
C PHE A 587 -26.78 6.97 4.30
N ARG A 588 -27.53 7.96 3.86
CA ARG A 588 -28.56 7.78 2.81
C ARG A 588 -27.93 7.38 1.47
N LYS A 589 -26.80 7.99 1.08
CA LYS A 589 -26.07 7.66 -0.14
C LYS A 589 -25.45 6.25 -0.07
N MET A 590 -24.95 5.86 1.09
CA MET A 590 -24.34 4.55 1.32
C MET A 590 -25.35 3.39 1.33
N ARG A 591 -26.66 3.65 1.19
CA ARG A 591 -27.73 2.64 1.27
C ARG A 591 -27.58 1.73 2.48
N SER A 592 -27.20 2.30 3.62
CA SER A 592 -27.07 1.60 4.88
C SER A 592 -28.42 1.01 5.27
N ASP A 593 -28.47 -0.25 5.66
CA ASP A 593 -29.67 -0.91 6.23
C ASP A 593 -30.10 -0.31 7.57
N PHE A 594 -29.27 0.58 8.14
CA PHE A 594 -29.58 1.39 9.32
C PHE A 594 -29.80 2.85 8.90
N PRO A 595 -31.06 3.29 8.67
CA PRO A 595 -31.34 4.68 8.36
C PRO A 595 -31.10 5.52 9.63
N MET A 596 -29.94 6.17 9.69
CA MET A 596 -29.67 7.21 10.67
C MET A 596 -30.27 8.52 10.17
N SER A 597 -31.34 8.99 10.80
CA SER A 597 -31.97 10.27 10.50
C SER A 597 -31.63 11.30 11.57
N ALA A 598 -31.32 12.51 11.13
CA ALA A 598 -31.10 13.66 12.00
C ALA A 598 -32.42 14.10 12.64
N GLN A 599 -32.37 14.51 13.90
CA GLN A 599 -33.48 15.21 14.54
C GLN A 599 -33.49 16.67 14.05
N ARG A 600 -34.22 16.93 12.98
CA ARG A 600 -34.24 18.23 12.31
C ARG A 600 -34.97 19.28 13.12
N VAL A 601 -34.39 20.47 13.23
CA VAL A 601 -34.99 21.65 13.84
C VAL A 601 -35.15 22.72 12.77
N LEU A 602 -36.36 23.21 12.59
CA LEU A 602 -36.62 24.36 11.72
C LEU A 602 -36.39 25.64 12.52
N GLU A 603 -35.47 26.47 12.04
CA GLU A 603 -35.18 27.77 12.64
C GLU A 603 -35.69 28.89 11.77
N LEU A 604 -36.48 29.78 12.37
CA LEU A 604 -37.14 30.91 11.73
C LEU A 604 -36.50 32.23 12.21
N ASN A 605 -36.23 33.15 11.28
CA ASN A 605 -35.74 34.48 11.61
C ASN A 605 -36.90 35.45 11.82
N PRO A 606 -37.12 35.95 13.07
CA PRO A 606 -38.19 36.85 13.39
C PRO A 606 -38.08 38.22 12.66
N GLY A 607 -36.91 38.59 12.22
CA GLY A 607 -36.67 39.81 11.44
C GLY A 607 -37.05 39.72 9.97
N SER A 608 -37.38 38.52 9.46
CA SER A 608 -37.70 38.33 8.05
C SER A 608 -39.12 38.68 7.68
N ASP A 609 -39.35 39.11 6.40
CA ASP A 609 -40.68 39.42 5.90
C ASP A 609 -41.57 38.19 5.85
N ALA A 610 -41.01 37.01 5.55
CA ALA A 610 -41.77 35.78 5.52
C ALA A 610 -42.25 35.35 6.92
N PHE A 611 -41.46 35.57 7.96
CA PHE A 611 -41.88 35.32 9.35
C PHE A 611 -43.05 36.27 9.74
N ARG A 612 -42.93 37.57 9.40
CA ARG A 612 -44.00 38.54 9.62
C ARG A 612 -45.28 38.17 8.85
N GLY A 613 -45.13 37.70 7.61
CA GLY A 613 -46.26 37.22 6.80
C GLY A 613 -46.94 35.97 7.43
N LEU A 614 -46.16 35.03 7.93
CA LEU A 614 -46.66 33.87 8.65
C LEU A 614 -47.42 34.25 9.93
N CYS A 615 -46.86 35.14 10.74
CA CYS A 615 -47.52 35.62 11.95
C CYS A 615 -48.84 36.32 11.61
N ALA A 616 -48.87 37.23 10.60
CA ALA A 616 -50.07 37.92 10.18
C ALA A 616 -51.17 36.97 9.66
N ALA A 617 -50.84 35.94 8.93
CA ALA A 617 -51.79 34.91 8.48
C ALA A 617 -52.35 34.10 9.67
N PHE A 618 -51.50 33.73 10.61
CA PHE A 618 -51.88 32.97 11.82
C PHE A 618 -52.82 33.83 12.70
N ASP A 619 -52.46 35.08 12.99
CA ASP A 619 -53.22 35.99 13.84
C ASP A 619 -54.58 36.36 13.22
N ALA A 620 -54.67 36.41 11.86
CA ALA A 620 -55.91 36.56 11.17
C ALA A 620 -56.82 35.32 11.18
N GLY A 621 -56.38 34.22 11.72
CA GLY A 621 -57.08 32.94 11.77
C GLY A 621 -57.06 32.16 10.44
N ASP A 622 -56.30 32.62 9.46
CA ASP A 622 -56.13 31.96 8.15
C ASP A 622 -55.13 30.83 8.25
N LYS A 623 -55.61 29.72 8.83
CA LYS A 623 -54.78 28.54 9.06
C LYS A 623 -54.30 27.88 7.79
N GLU A 624 -55.03 27.95 6.70
CA GLU A 624 -54.59 27.39 5.41
C GLU A 624 -53.39 28.15 4.86
N LYS A 625 -53.46 29.48 4.88
CA LYS A 625 -52.36 30.34 4.43
C LYS A 625 -51.13 30.22 5.37
N ALA A 626 -51.37 30.14 6.68
CA ALA A 626 -50.28 29.92 7.66
C ALA A 626 -49.58 28.58 7.44
N ALA A 627 -50.34 27.51 7.19
CA ALA A 627 -49.79 26.20 6.87
C ALA A 627 -48.96 26.23 5.55
N ALA A 628 -49.45 26.93 4.52
CA ALA A 628 -48.73 27.11 3.28
C ALA A 628 -47.36 27.81 3.49
N TYR A 629 -47.34 28.88 4.31
CA TYR A 629 -46.06 29.53 4.71
C TYR A 629 -45.10 28.54 5.39
N ILE A 630 -45.61 27.75 6.32
CA ILE A 630 -44.79 26.81 7.10
C ILE A 630 -44.18 25.74 6.20
N GLU A 631 -44.99 25.16 5.30
CA GLU A 631 -44.48 24.13 4.37
C GLU A 631 -43.48 24.70 3.37
N VAL A 632 -43.75 25.88 2.81
CA VAL A 632 -42.82 26.58 1.90
C VAL A 632 -41.48 26.88 2.61
N LEU A 633 -41.54 27.41 3.84
CA LEU A 633 -40.31 27.70 4.62
C LEU A 633 -39.55 26.45 4.95
N TYR A 634 -40.22 25.35 5.27
CA TYR A 634 -39.54 24.06 5.49
C TYR A 634 -38.88 23.55 4.22
N ASP A 635 -39.55 23.57 3.08
CA ASP A 635 -38.97 23.11 1.82
C ASP A 635 -37.83 24.02 1.36
N GLN A 636 -37.89 25.33 1.60
CA GLN A 636 -36.77 26.25 1.38
C GLN A 636 -35.59 25.93 2.27
N ALA A 637 -35.84 25.56 3.52
CA ALA A 637 -34.76 25.14 4.44
C ALA A 637 -34.12 23.81 3.99
N LEU A 638 -34.89 22.88 3.40
CA LEU A 638 -34.36 21.68 2.77
C LEU A 638 -33.46 22.02 1.57
N ILE A 639 -33.91 22.94 0.68
CA ILE A 639 -33.09 23.39 -0.46
C ILE A 639 -31.76 23.97 0.02
N LEU A 640 -31.83 24.87 1.03
CA LEU A 640 -30.61 25.48 1.59
C LEU A 640 -29.66 24.47 2.23
N ALA A 641 -30.20 23.36 2.76
CA ALA A 641 -29.44 22.28 3.35
C ALA A 641 -29.01 21.23 2.32
N ASP A 642 -29.27 21.43 1.02
CA ASP A 642 -29.02 20.45 -0.05
C ASP A 642 -29.69 19.09 0.22
N ILE A 643 -30.92 19.13 0.72
CA ILE A 643 -31.76 17.96 0.93
C ILE A 643 -32.90 18.01 -0.11
N PRO A 644 -33.12 16.93 -0.88
CA PRO A 644 -34.16 16.91 -1.87
C PRO A 644 -35.56 17.14 -1.27
N ILE A 645 -36.34 17.99 -1.91
CA ILE A 645 -37.77 18.18 -1.59
C ILE A 645 -38.54 16.93 -2.02
N ALA A 646 -39.45 16.45 -1.16
CA ALA A 646 -40.21 15.24 -1.42
C ALA A 646 -41.20 15.41 -2.60
N ASP A 647 -41.85 16.57 -2.71
CA ASP A 647 -42.80 16.90 -3.75
C ASP A 647 -42.56 18.32 -4.30
N PRO A 648 -41.72 18.48 -5.34
CA PRO A 648 -41.46 19.78 -5.96
C PRO A 648 -42.67 20.40 -6.63
N ALA A 649 -43.66 19.61 -7.08
CA ALA A 649 -44.87 20.13 -7.69
C ALA A 649 -45.76 20.83 -6.64
N HIS A 650 -45.98 20.18 -5.52
CA HIS A 650 -46.71 20.74 -4.38
C HIS A 650 -46.03 22.01 -3.86
N TYR A 651 -44.70 21.99 -3.68
CA TYR A 651 -43.96 23.20 -3.31
C TYR A 651 -44.21 24.37 -4.25
N THR A 652 -44.19 24.13 -5.57
CA THR A 652 -44.42 25.16 -6.57
C THR A 652 -45.88 25.73 -6.48
N GLU A 653 -46.85 24.86 -6.28
CA GLU A 653 -48.26 25.27 -6.08
C GLU A 653 -48.42 26.15 -4.84
N LEU A 654 -47.83 25.78 -3.72
CA LEU A 654 -47.84 26.55 -2.48
C LEU A 654 -47.20 27.93 -2.67
N VAL A 655 -46.01 27.99 -3.28
CA VAL A 655 -45.34 29.28 -3.57
C VAL A 655 -46.23 30.17 -4.43
N CYS A 656 -46.84 29.66 -5.51
CA CYS A 656 -47.75 30.40 -6.37
C CYS A 656 -49.02 30.87 -5.62
N SER A 657 -49.51 30.08 -4.64
CA SER A 657 -50.65 30.45 -3.84
C SER A 657 -50.38 31.66 -2.93
N LEU A 658 -49.15 31.74 -2.39
CA LEU A 658 -48.70 32.82 -1.52
C LEU A 658 -48.37 34.13 -2.27
N MET A 659 -48.18 34.07 -3.59
CA MET A 659 -47.97 35.25 -4.45
C MET A 659 -49.24 35.99 -4.81
N LYS A 660 -50.39 35.46 -4.47
CA LYS A 660 -51.72 36.08 -4.66
C LYS A 660 -52.06 36.97 -3.43
#